data_5b229089ce2a7aee7cd53aa01e80bfb9
#
_entry.id   5b229089ce2a7aee7cd53aa01e80bfb9
#
_cell.length_a   1.000
_cell.length_b   1.000
_cell.length_c   1.000
_cell.angle_alpha   90.00
_cell.angle_beta   90.00
_cell.angle_gamma   90.00
#
_symmetry.space_group_name_H-M   'P 1'
#
loop_
_entity.id
_entity.type
_entity.pdbx_description
1 polymer ?
#
loop_
_entity_poly.entity_id
_entity_poly.type
_entity_poly.pdbx_seq_one_letter_code
_entity_poly.pdbx_strand_id
1 'polypeptide(L)'
;MISEERTGKYLNIVLTLWAMMAMMRVYETCALLVTFGNVEGLVLSELAGLTMDIIVGNAVMFILYPLWSWIARHHEKAATTGYLTVLTILMVIHVAVLQYFFNQHKLLDALLFGYSFEEMFFTVTTANVSIWGTVITIMIAITLFFTAYHFIKKIKKTKALRIVMVSMLPLAIALCLVPTTIYNEYTWNKSFYLYKEIFKYKTTEKIFCHEITNEDVADFQALYPGRKFLSEEYPLLHEFDTKDSLGYYFDDFDGKPNVVILLVEGLNDDFVHDYHGLNLMPNLRKLIDESLYWDHCFTLGERSFAVVPSLLGSLPYGKIGFTLLERLPRHLTLTSVFETNGYQTDFFYGQGSWFHRKNVFFKANNIDLIFDNTKYSDEYDKIIVGENNFFWGYDDRCLLDQSLKVIDTLGDSPRLDVYFTGSTHSPFVIPEPEKYNKRLAELSEAVEKSSDRKFVKYFNDYLRTLLFFDDALGEYLEKYSQRADFQNTIFVITGDHPMMEVPPGNTLKRYHVPLIIYSPKLKTAARFENTVSHLDFYETMMAFMEKYGVERQEVSAALGGNMFDENNNIAFMDEPRNVNDFYADGYYISGEYLYKVENDFNLKKINDLDRYNELKRRLDVFNKISQYTSLENYIIPIEDYCKTLNMGLVKSLEHLGDMVVGPTRLEIVEPVDISDYQYIIVDLSFECKKDGYFMIVYEMVDETGKRLLFRNYEVKDRELYWLYQYVPVEKGSGKTYFNAYLYNVEEAEGHITGFNGAILGNY
;
A
#
# COMPACT_ATOMS: atom_id res chain seq x y z
N MET A 1 -28.35 -29.39 -38.44
CA MET A 1 -29.53 -28.89 -37.66
C MET A 1 -29.29 -29.17 -36.19
N ILE A 2 -29.24 -28.14 -35.38
CA ILE A 2 -29.16 -28.29 -33.90
C ILE A 2 -30.53 -28.79 -33.45
N SER A 3 -30.60 -29.92 -32.73
CA SER A 3 -31.89 -30.45 -32.30
C SER A 3 -32.55 -29.48 -31.30
N GLU A 4 -33.81 -29.18 -31.46
CA GLU A 4 -34.59 -28.32 -30.55
C GLU A 4 -34.52 -28.81 -29.10
N GLU A 5 -34.43 -30.12 -28.91
CA GLU A 5 -34.25 -30.74 -27.60
C GLU A 5 -32.94 -30.34 -26.92
N ARG A 6 -31.80 -30.38 -27.64
CA ARG A 6 -30.49 -29.98 -27.09
C ARG A 6 -30.47 -28.51 -26.70
N THR A 7 -30.99 -27.65 -27.58
CA THR A 7 -31.11 -26.22 -27.25
C THR A 7 -31.95 -26.02 -25.98
N GLY A 8 -33.05 -26.78 -25.82
CA GLY A 8 -33.87 -26.71 -24.61
C GLY A 8 -33.14 -27.13 -23.35
N LYS A 9 -32.23 -28.11 -23.42
CA LYS A 9 -31.37 -28.51 -22.27
C LYS A 9 -30.34 -27.47 -21.89
N TYR A 10 -29.70 -26.84 -22.86
CA TYR A 10 -28.80 -25.73 -22.62
C TYR A 10 -29.49 -24.51 -21.99
N LEU A 11 -30.69 -24.21 -22.46
CA LEU A 11 -31.54 -23.15 -21.87
C LEU A 11 -31.87 -23.39 -20.40
N ASN A 12 -31.90 -24.63 -19.92
CA ASN A 12 -32.07 -24.89 -18.49
C ASN A 12 -30.88 -24.34 -17.70
N ILE A 13 -29.66 -24.52 -18.21
CA ILE A 13 -28.45 -24.04 -17.56
C ILE A 13 -28.45 -22.50 -17.53
N VAL A 14 -28.79 -21.86 -18.65
CA VAL A 14 -28.81 -20.37 -18.74
C VAL A 14 -29.88 -19.78 -17.82
N LEU A 15 -31.07 -20.34 -17.79
CA LEU A 15 -32.15 -19.88 -16.90
C LEU A 15 -31.79 -20.10 -15.42
N THR A 16 -31.06 -21.16 -15.11
CA THR A 16 -30.55 -21.38 -13.74
C THR A 16 -29.56 -20.32 -13.35
N LEU A 17 -28.66 -19.93 -14.27
CA LEU A 17 -27.76 -18.82 -14.06
C LEU A 17 -28.50 -17.51 -13.78
N TRP A 18 -29.54 -17.18 -14.56
CA TRP A 18 -30.35 -15.98 -14.32
C TRP A 18 -31.05 -16.00 -12.96
N ALA A 19 -31.62 -17.15 -12.58
CA ALA A 19 -32.27 -17.30 -11.27
C ALA A 19 -31.22 -17.08 -10.12
N MET A 20 -30.03 -17.60 -10.28
CA MET A 20 -28.95 -17.40 -9.30
C MET A 20 -28.51 -15.94 -9.20
N MET A 21 -28.29 -15.28 -10.33
CA MET A 21 -27.93 -13.85 -10.34
C MET A 21 -29.02 -13.03 -9.64
N ALA A 22 -30.27 -13.28 -9.92
CA ALA A 22 -31.40 -12.62 -9.24
C ALA A 22 -31.41 -12.88 -7.73
N MET A 23 -31.21 -14.14 -7.30
CA MET A 23 -31.15 -14.47 -5.87
C MET A 23 -29.97 -13.83 -5.17
N MET A 24 -28.78 -13.77 -5.81
CA MET A 24 -27.61 -13.13 -5.25
C MET A 24 -27.80 -11.62 -5.12
N ARG A 25 -28.43 -10.95 -6.10
CA ARG A 25 -28.75 -9.53 -6.01
C ARG A 25 -29.79 -9.23 -4.92
N VAL A 26 -30.78 -10.08 -4.76
CA VAL A 26 -31.74 -9.94 -3.64
C VAL A 26 -31.03 -10.11 -2.30
N TYR A 27 -30.15 -11.10 -2.19
CA TYR A 27 -29.32 -11.28 -0.99
C TYR A 27 -28.45 -10.05 -0.71
N GLU A 28 -27.74 -9.54 -1.71
CA GLU A 28 -26.91 -8.35 -1.64
C GLU A 28 -27.73 -7.12 -1.20
N THR A 29 -28.87 -6.86 -1.89
CA THR A 29 -29.77 -5.76 -1.54
C THR A 29 -30.27 -5.85 -0.10
N CYS A 30 -30.69 -7.04 0.34
CA CYS A 30 -31.15 -7.26 1.71
C CYS A 30 -30.03 -7.02 2.73
N ALA A 31 -28.81 -7.51 2.46
CA ALA A 31 -27.67 -7.32 3.33
C ALA A 31 -27.32 -5.82 3.44
N LEU A 32 -27.24 -5.10 2.32
CA LEU A 32 -26.96 -3.66 2.30
C LEU A 32 -28.04 -2.83 3.00
N LEU A 33 -29.33 -3.18 2.82
CA LEU A 33 -30.42 -2.51 3.54
C LEU A 33 -30.37 -2.75 5.04
N VAL A 34 -29.97 -3.94 5.48
CA VAL A 34 -29.79 -4.24 6.91
C VAL A 34 -28.61 -3.45 7.46
N THR A 35 -27.52 -3.35 6.71
CA THR A 35 -26.28 -2.69 7.08
C THR A 35 -26.41 -1.17 7.13
N PHE A 36 -26.80 -0.56 6.01
CA PHE A 36 -26.80 0.89 5.83
C PHE A 36 -28.20 1.54 5.98
N GLY A 37 -29.25 0.74 6.11
CA GLY A 37 -30.60 1.25 6.12
C GLY A 37 -31.07 1.65 4.71
N ASN A 38 -31.97 2.63 4.65
CA ASN A 38 -32.50 3.08 3.36
C ASN A 38 -31.52 4.10 2.71
N VAL A 39 -30.57 3.58 1.93
CA VAL A 39 -29.68 4.42 1.10
C VAL A 39 -30.47 4.84 -0.14
N GLU A 40 -30.47 6.15 -0.42
CA GLU A 40 -31.14 6.70 -1.59
C GLU A 40 -30.57 6.08 -2.89
N GLY A 41 -31.46 5.56 -3.72
CA GLY A 41 -31.08 4.95 -5.00
C GLY A 41 -30.56 3.49 -4.92
N LEU A 42 -30.34 2.91 -3.75
CA LEU A 42 -29.78 1.54 -3.63
C LEU A 42 -30.59 0.50 -4.43
N VAL A 43 -31.90 0.47 -4.25
CA VAL A 43 -32.77 -0.52 -4.95
C VAL A 43 -32.71 -0.33 -6.47
N LEU A 44 -32.64 0.91 -6.95
CA LEU A 44 -32.53 1.19 -8.37
C LEU A 44 -31.15 0.75 -8.92
N SER A 45 -30.10 1.01 -8.18
CA SER A 45 -28.73 0.56 -8.50
C SER A 45 -28.63 -0.97 -8.57
N GLU A 46 -29.25 -1.68 -7.62
CA GLU A 46 -29.27 -3.14 -7.60
C GLU A 46 -30.12 -3.74 -8.75
N LEU A 47 -31.21 -3.10 -9.12
CA LEU A 47 -32.00 -3.50 -10.30
C LEU A 47 -31.22 -3.27 -11.60
N ALA A 48 -30.51 -2.15 -11.71
CA ALA A 48 -29.60 -1.91 -12.84
C ALA A 48 -28.48 -2.95 -12.89
N GLY A 49 -27.87 -3.26 -11.76
CA GLY A 49 -26.85 -4.31 -11.62
C GLY A 49 -27.37 -5.69 -12.04
N LEU A 50 -28.57 -6.08 -11.59
CA LEU A 50 -29.20 -7.35 -12.01
C LEU A 50 -29.41 -7.39 -13.53
N THR A 51 -29.85 -6.28 -14.11
CA THR A 51 -30.05 -6.20 -15.57
C THR A 51 -28.72 -6.43 -16.30
N MET A 52 -27.66 -5.82 -15.84
CA MET A 52 -26.30 -5.99 -16.38
C MET A 52 -25.81 -7.44 -16.22
N ASP A 53 -25.98 -8.03 -15.02
CA ASP A 53 -25.58 -9.41 -14.76
C ASP A 53 -26.24 -10.40 -15.73
N ILE A 54 -27.57 -10.26 -15.95
CA ILE A 54 -28.31 -11.10 -16.88
C ILE A 54 -27.80 -10.91 -18.30
N ILE A 55 -27.57 -9.68 -18.75
CA ILE A 55 -27.09 -9.37 -20.10
C ILE A 55 -25.71 -9.94 -20.33
N VAL A 56 -24.75 -9.67 -19.44
CA VAL A 56 -23.37 -10.17 -19.55
C VAL A 56 -23.32 -11.69 -19.42
N GLY A 57 -24.01 -12.25 -18.43
CA GLY A 57 -24.08 -13.70 -18.24
C GLY A 57 -24.66 -14.41 -19.44
N ASN A 58 -25.71 -13.82 -20.08
CA ASN A 58 -26.31 -14.37 -21.31
C ASN A 58 -25.31 -14.33 -22.49
N ALA A 59 -24.54 -13.24 -22.66
CA ALA A 59 -23.51 -13.13 -23.68
C ALA A 59 -22.41 -14.20 -23.52
N VAL A 60 -21.91 -14.39 -22.30
CA VAL A 60 -20.92 -15.43 -21.97
C VAL A 60 -21.49 -16.83 -22.30
N MET A 61 -22.70 -17.12 -21.87
CA MET A 61 -23.35 -18.41 -22.14
C MET A 61 -23.59 -18.62 -23.63
N PHE A 62 -23.89 -17.58 -24.40
CA PHE A 62 -24.03 -17.66 -25.85
C PHE A 62 -22.68 -18.03 -26.53
N ILE A 63 -21.58 -17.42 -26.11
CA ILE A 63 -20.21 -17.73 -26.59
C ILE A 63 -19.83 -19.19 -26.25
N LEU A 64 -20.24 -19.68 -25.09
CA LEU A 64 -19.93 -21.04 -24.61
C LEU A 64 -20.83 -22.12 -25.24
N TYR A 65 -21.95 -21.75 -25.88
CA TYR A 65 -22.90 -22.70 -26.48
C TYR A 65 -22.28 -23.63 -27.53
N PRO A 66 -21.43 -23.18 -28.47
CA PRO A 66 -20.80 -24.08 -29.46
C PRO A 66 -19.99 -25.20 -28.80
N LEU A 67 -19.22 -24.86 -27.75
CA LEU A 67 -18.40 -25.81 -27.00
C LEU A 67 -19.29 -26.84 -26.29
N TRP A 68 -20.33 -26.40 -25.58
CA TRP A 68 -21.27 -27.29 -24.95
C TRP A 68 -21.94 -28.19 -25.98
N SER A 69 -22.41 -27.63 -27.09
CA SER A 69 -23.12 -28.36 -28.17
C SER A 69 -22.22 -29.42 -28.82
N TRP A 70 -20.93 -29.14 -28.95
CA TRP A 70 -19.93 -30.08 -29.49
C TRP A 70 -19.73 -31.27 -28.54
N ILE A 71 -19.47 -31.01 -27.24
CA ILE A 71 -19.31 -32.08 -26.24
C ILE A 71 -20.62 -32.90 -26.11
N ALA A 72 -21.77 -32.23 -26.07
CA ALA A 72 -23.08 -32.86 -25.89
C ALA A 72 -23.52 -33.74 -27.06
N ARG A 73 -22.84 -33.66 -28.23
CA ARG A 73 -23.10 -34.58 -29.35
C ARG A 73 -22.75 -36.02 -28.99
N HIS A 74 -21.73 -36.23 -28.20
CA HIS A 74 -21.22 -37.56 -27.83
C HIS A 74 -21.46 -37.90 -26.36
N HIS A 75 -21.42 -36.92 -25.47
CA HIS A 75 -21.47 -37.06 -24.02
C HIS A 75 -22.34 -35.98 -23.36
N GLU A 76 -23.66 -35.98 -23.66
CA GLU A 76 -24.59 -34.94 -23.16
C GLU A 76 -24.61 -34.78 -21.63
N LYS A 77 -24.64 -35.90 -20.91
CA LYS A 77 -24.62 -35.85 -19.43
C LYS A 77 -23.33 -35.22 -18.93
N ALA A 78 -22.18 -35.61 -19.50
CA ALA A 78 -20.90 -35.06 -19.11
C ALA A 78 -20.77 -33.55 -19.42
N ALA A 79 -21.25 -33.11 -20.60
CA ALA A 79 -21.32 -31.71 -20.95
C ALA A 79 -22.16 -30.88 -19.96
N THR A 80 -23.34 -31.36 -19.64
CA THR A 80 -24.26 -30.67 -18.71
C THR A 80 -23.71 -30.65 -17.31
N THR A 81 -23.17 -31.76 -16.80
CA THR A 81 -22.57 -31.84 -15.47
C THR A 81 -21.31 -30.92 -15.40
N GLY A 82 -20.46 -30.94 -16.40
CA GLY A 82 -19.28 -30.09 -16.45
C GLY A 82 -19.62 -28.59 -16.38
N TYR A 83 -20.61 -28.15 -17.15
CA TYR A 83 -21.07 -26.75 -17.09
C TYR A 83 -21.70 -26.39 -15.75
N LEU A 84 -22.53 -27.27 -15.16
CA LEU A 84 -23.09 -27.02 -13.83
C LEU A 84 -21.97 -26.96 -12.76
N THR A 85 -20.96 -27.83 -12.86
CA THR A 85 -19.82 -27.79 -11.95
C THR A 85 -19.06 -26.47 -12.06
N VAL A 86 -18.76 -26.02 -13.28
CA VAL A 86 -18.08 -24.72 -13.49
C VAL A 86 -18.92 -23.57 -12.92
N LEU A 87 -20.24 -23.54 -13.20
CA LEU A 87 -21.12 -22.52 -12.64
C LEU A 87 -21.19 -22.57 -11.10
N THR A 88 -21.14 -23.75 -10.52
CA THR A 88 -21.10 -23.92 -9.05
C THR A 88 -19.81 -23.34 -8.49
N ILE A 89 -18.65 -23.59 -9.10
CA ILE A 89 -17.36 -23.00 -8.69
C ILE A 89 -17.42 -21.47 -8.80
N LEU A 90 -17.89 -20.94 -9.92
CA LEU A 90 -18.01 -19.48 -10.11
C LEU A 90 -18.97 -18.85 -9.07
N MET A 91 -20.02 -19.56 -8.69
CA MET A 91 -20.93 -19.12 -7.64
C MET A 91 -20.26 -19.10 -6.26
N VAL A 92 -19.47 -20.12 -5.92
CA VAL A 92 -18.70 -20.16 -4.67
C VAL A 92 -17.74 -18.98 -4.61
N ILE A 93 -17.01 -18.70 -5.69
CA ILE A 93 -16.15 -17.52 -5.81
C ILE A 93 -16.97 -16.24 -5.63
N HIS A 94 -18.14 -16.14 -6.26
CA HIS A 94 -18.98 -14.96 -6.14
C HIS A 94 -19.46 -14.71 -4.71
N VAL A 95 -19.85 -15.76 -3.98
CA VAL A 95 -20.22 -15.64 -2.55
C VAL A 95 -19.03 -15.15 -1.72
N ALA A 96 -17.83 -15.69 -1.96
CA ALA A 96 -16.62 -15.24 -1.24
C ALA A 96 -16.32 -13.76 -1.51
N VAL A 97 -16.41 -13.31 -2.76
CA VAL A 97 -16.21 -11.91 -3.15
C VAL A 97 -17.29 -10.99 -2.58
N LEU A 98 -18.55 -11.46 -2.48
CA LEU A 98 -19.62 -10.72 -1.81
C LEU A 98 -19.35 -10.57 -0.30
N GLN A 99 -18.88 -11.63 0.37
CA GLN A 99 -18.50 -11.54 1.79
C GLN A 99 -17.37 -10.54 2.01
N TYR A 100 -16.38 -10.54 1.13
CA TYR A 100 -15.35 -9.50 1.15
C TYR A 100 -15.95 -8.10 1.02
N PHE A 101 -16.83 -7.88 0.05
CA PHE A 101 -17.50 -6.60 -0.17
C PHE A 101 -18.31 -6.13 1.05
N PHE A 102 -19.03 -7.04 1.72
CA PHE A 102 -19.80 -6.69 2.92
C PHE A 102 -18.91 -6.32 4.11
N ASN A 103 -17.71 -6.87 4.20
CA ASN A 103 -16.78 -6.55 5.29
C ASN A 103 -15.93 -5.31 5.02
N GLN A 104 -15.50 -5.12 3.77
CA GLN A 104 -14.57 -4.05 3.41
C GLN A 104 -15.24 -2.86 2.72
N HIS A 105 -16.53 -2.97 2.39
CA HIS A 105 -17.31 -1.98 1.63
C HIS A 105 -16.63 -1.51 0.34
N LYS A 106 -15.79 -2.39 -0.23
CA LYS A 106 -14.93 -2.14 -1.37
C LYS A 106 -14.96 -3.32 -2.33
N LEU A 107 -14.90 -3.02 -3.63
CA LEU A 107 -14.76 -4.07 -4.64
C LEU A 107 -13.37 -4.71 -4.54
N LEU A 108 -13.33 -6.06 -4.53
CA LEU A 108 -12.07 -6.79 -4.53
C LEU A 108 -11.36 -6.61 -5.88
N ASP A 109 -10.14 -6.14 -5.84
CA ASP A 109 -9.31 -5.88 -7.01
C ASP A 109 -8.15 -6.89 -7.17
N ALA A 110 -7.29 -6.65 -8.15
CA ALA A 110 -6.18 -7.53 -8.48
C ALA A 110 -4.95 -7.38 -7.56
N LEU A 111 -4.94 -6.45 -6.62
CA LEU A 111 -3.85 -6.30 -5.63
C LEU A 111 -3.63 -7.58 -4.81
N LEU A 112 -4.67 -8.41 -4.68
CA LEU A 112 -4.56 -9.72 -4.07
C LEU A 112 -3.42 -10.57 -4.64
N PHE A 113 -3.05 -10.38 -5.89
CA PHE A 113 -1.98 -11.12 -6.56
C PHE A 113 -0.59 -10.52 -6.33
N GLY A 114 -0.51 -9.32 -5.77
CA GLY A 114 0.75 -8.71 -5.30
C GLY A 114 1.21 -9.24 -3.93
N TYR A 115 0.32 -9.89 -3.19
CA TYR A 115 0.66 -10.47 -1.89
C TYR A 115 1.32 -11.83 -2.02
N SER A 116 2.27 -12.12 -1.14
CA SER A 116 2.78 -13.48 -0.95
C SER A 116 1.68 -14.41 -0.43
N PHE A 117 1.85 -15.72 -0.59
CA PHE A 117 0.89 -16.68 -0.05
C PHE A 117 0.73 -16.56 1.47
N GLU A 118 1.80 -16.21 2.18
CA GLU A 118 1.78 -16.00 3.64
C GLU A 118 0.95 -14.75 4.00
N GLU A 119 1.11 -13.66 3.26
CA GLU A 119 0.33 -12.42 3.45
C GLU A 119 -1.15 -12.62 3.10
N MET A 120 -1.45 -13.34 2.01
CA MET A 120 -2.84 -13.70 1.68
C MET A 120 -3.47 -14.55 2.78
N PHE A 121 -2.76 -15.58 3.25
CA PHE A 121 -3.22 -16.45 4.32
C PHE A 121 -3.41 -15.67 5.63
N PHE A 122 -2.46 -14.79 5.95
CA PHE A 122 -2.53 -13.87 7.07
C PHE A 122 -3.79 -12.99 6.98
N THR A 123 -4.00 -12.29 5.87
CA THR A 123 -5.15 -11.40 5.67
C THR A 123 -6.49 -12.15 5.77
N VAL A 124 -6.59 -13.34 5.20
CA VAL A 124 -7.84 -14.14 5.26
C VAL A 124 -8.10 -14.68 6.66
N THR A 125 -7.07 -15.11 7.40
CA THR A 125 -7.23 -15.69 8.73
C THR A 125 -7.46 -14.65 9.82
N THR A 126 -7.00 -13.42 9.59
CA THR A 126 -7.17 -12.29 10.52
C THR A 126 -8.39 -11.43 10.19
N ALA A 127 -8.96 -11.56 8.99
CA ALA A 127 -10.21 -10.89 8.65
C ALA A 127 -11.32 -11.33 9.61
N ASN A 128 -12.08 -10.35 10.11
CA ASN A 128 -13.21 -10.60 11.03
C ASN A 128 -14.41 -11.22 10.28
N VAL A 129 -14.15 -12.25 9.47
CA VAL A 129 -15.14 -12.96 8.67
C VAL A 129 -15.46 -14.28 9.35
N SER A 130 -16.70 -14.47 9.70
CA SER A 130 -17.16 -15.78 10.19
C SER A 130 -16.99 -16.85 9.09
N ILE A 131 -15.95 -17.68 9.22
CA ILE A 131 -15.71 -18.80 8.31
C ILE A 131 -16.94 -19.71 8.24
N TRP A 132 -17.54 -20.03 9.37
CA TRP A 132 -18.77 -20.84 9.42
C TRP A 132 -19.96 -20.15 8.77
N GLY A 133 -20.12 -18.83 8.97
CA GLY A 133 -21.14 -18.03 8.29
C GLY A 133 -20.97 -18.09 6.76
N THR A 134 -19.74 -17.96 6.28
CA THR A 134 -19.42 -18.07 4.85
C THR A 134 -19.69 -19.48 4.31
N VAL A 135 -19.27 -20.52 5.02
CA VAL A 135 -19.52 -21.92 4.63
C VAL A 135 -21.03 -22.21 4.57
N ILE A 136 -21.80 -21.77 5.57
CA ILE A 136 -23.26 -21.92 5.58
C ILE A 136 -23.89 -21.19 4.39
N THR A 137 -23.48 -19.96 4.10
CA THR A 137 -23.96 -19.18 2.95
C THR A 137 -23.67 -19.89 1.63
N ILE A 138 -22.48 -20.45 1.47
CA ILE A 138 -22.09 -21.25 0.30
C ILE A 138 -23.00 -22.50 0.18
N MET A 139 -23.21 -23.22 1.26
CA MET A 139 -24.05 -24.41 1.27
C MET A 139 -25.49 -24.09 0.90
N ILE A 140 -26.06 -23.00 1.41
CA ILE A 140 -27.37 -22.49 1.05
C ILE A 140 -27.43 -22.15 -0.44
N ALA A 141 -26.42 -21.41 -0.94
CA ALA A 141 -26.35 -21.02 -2.35
C ALA A 141 -26.29 -22.23 -3.28
N ILE A 142 -25.44 -23.24 -2.96
CA ILE A 142 -25.38 -24.51 -3.72
C ILE A 142 -26.73 -25.23 -3.71
N THR A 143 -27.36 -25.31 -2.57
CA THR A 143 -28.68 -25.96 -2.44
C THR A 143 -29.75 -25.26 -3.28
N LEU A 144 -29.78 -23.92 -3.22
CA LEU A 144 -30.73 -23.12 -4.02
C LEU A 144 -30.42 -23.24 -5.52
N PHE A 145 -29.14 -23.29 -5.92
CA PHE A 145 -28.75 -23.48 -7.32
C PHE A 145 -29.29 -24.79 -7.90
N PHE A 146 -29.06 -25.91 -7.24
CA PHE A 146 -29.52 -27.20 -7.73
C PHE A 146 -31.07 -27.35 -7.63
N THR A 147 -31.65 -26.73 -6.63
CA THR A 147 -33.13 -26.66 -6.50
C THR A 147 -33.73 -25.87 -7.66
N ALA A 148 -33.16 -24.67 -7.95
CA ALA A 148 -33.60 -23.88 -9.11
C ALA A 148 -33.42 -24.65 -10.42
N TYR A 149 -32.30 -25.32 -10.64
CA TYR A 149 -32.07 -26.16 -11.81
C TYR A 149 -33.12 -27.28 -11.94
N HIS A 150 -33.47 -27.96 -10.81
CA HIS A 150 -34.48 -29.01 -10.79
C HIS A 150 -35.86 -28.49 -11.21
N PHE A 151 -36.29 -27.32 -10.72
CA PHE A 151 -37.59 -26.75 -11.09
C PHE A 151 -37.58 -26.18 -12.51
N ILE A 152 -36.50 -25.51 -12.94
CA ILE A 152 -36.37 -24.93 -14.29
C ILE A 152 -36.41 -26.00 -15.37
N LYS A 153 -35.95 -27.21 -15.13
CA LYS A 153 -36.10 -28.35 -16.06
C LYS A 153 -37.55 -28.67 -16.40
N LYS A 154 -38.49 -28.38 -15.50
CA LYS A 154 -39.93 -28.63 -15.70
C LYS A 154 -40.64 -27.54 -16.49
N ILE A 155 -39.99 -26.36 -16.66
CA ILE A 155 -40.57 -25.23 -17.40
C ILE A 155 -40.52 -25.49 -18.91
N LYS A 156 -41.64 -25.26 -19.59
CA LYS A 156 -41.75 -25.38 -21.06
C LYS A 156 -41.00 -24.19 -21.72
N LYS A 157 -40.04 -24.48 -22.58
CA LYS A 157 -39.27 -23.47 -23.32
C LYS A 157 -40.01 -23.02 -24.56
N THR A 158 -40.56 -21.83 -24.53
CA THR A 158 -41.29 -21.24 -25.64
C THR A 158 -40.34 -20.63 -26.70
N LYS A 159 -40.83 -20.46 -27.93
CA LYS A 159 -40.10 -19.77 -28.99
C LYS A 159 -39.79 -18.31 -28.60
N ALA A 160 -40.71 -17.66 -27.89
CA ALA A 160 -40.56 -16.31 -27.38
C ALA A 160 -39.37 -16.19 -26.43
N LEU A 161 -39.19 -17.12 -25.47
CA LEU A 161 -38.07 -17.13 -24.55
C LEU A 161 -36.69 -17.22 -25.27
N ARG A 162 -36.63 -18.04 -26.32
CA ARG A 162 -35.43 -18.17 -27.15
C ARG A 162 -35.09 -16.86 -27.89
N ILE A 163 -36.10 -16.17 -28.41
CA ILE A 163 -35.94 -14.88 -29.09
C ILE A 163 -35.42 -13.84 -28.11
N VAL A 164 -35.98 -13.71 -26.90
CA VAL A 164 -35.56 -12.79 -25.87
C VAL A 164 -34.07 -12.99 -25.52
N MET A 165 -33.68 -14.24 -25.32
CA MET A 165 -32.28 -14.54 -24.98
C MET A 165 -31.29 -14.17 -26.10
N VAL A 166 -31.66 -14.37 -27.37
CA VAL A 166 -30.80 -13.99 -28.52
C VAL A 166 -30.75 -12.46 -28.68
N SER A 167 -31.89 -11.77 -28.46
CA SER A 167 -31.96 -10.31 -28.60
C SER A 167 -31.21 -9.56 -27.49
N MET A 168 -30.87 -10.21 -26.37
CA MET A 168 -29.99 -9.63 -25.34
C MET A 168 -28.55 -9.55 -25.75
N LEU A 169 -28.08 -10.29 -26.76
CA LEU A 169 -26.69 -10.24 -27.20
C LEU A 169 -26.30 -8.87 -27.80
N PRO A 170 -27.06 -8.30 -28.77
CA PRO A 170 -26.77 -6.93 -29.23
C PRO A 170 -26.86 -5.90 -28.13
N LEU A 171 -27.77 -6.07 -27.16
CA LEU A 171 -27.87 -5.18 -26.02
C LEU A 171 -26.62 -5.26 -25.11
N ALA A 172 -26.07 -6.47 -24.90
CA ALA A 172 -24.82 -6.65 -24.17
C ALA A 172 -23.64 -5.92 -24.85
N ILE A 173 -23.55 -6.04 -26.18
CA ILE A 173 -22.51 -5.33 -26.96
C ILE A 173 -22.71 -3.81 -26.82
N ALA A 174 -23.94 -3.31 -26.95
CA ALA A 174 -24.24 -1.90 -26.81
C ALA A 174 -23.87 -1.37 -25.40
N LEU A 175 -24.13 -2.16 -24.36
CA LEU A 175 -23.80 -1.79 -22.97
C LEU A 175 -22.29 -1.82 -22.68
N CYS A 176 -21.52 -2.66 -23.37
CA CYS A 176 -20.06 -2.60 -23.29
C CYS A 176 -19.49 -1.30 -23.90
N LEU A 177 -20.25 -0.62 -24.74
CA LEU A 177 -19.89 0.68 -25.34
C LEU A 177 -20.40 1.88 -24.51
N VAL A 178 -21.25 1.63 -23.49
CA VAL A 178 -21.69 2.70 -22.57
C VAL A 178 -20.52 3.05 -21.66
N PRO A 179 -20.21 4.35 -21.50
CA PRO A 179 -19.17 4.78 -20.58
C PRO A 179 -19.37 4.21 -19.18
N THR A 180 -18.29 3.84 -18.52
CA THR A 180 -18.29 3.28 -17.16
C THR A 180 -18.88 4.21 -16.10
N THR A 181 -19.21 5.43 -16.50
CA THR A 181 -19.80 6.52 -15.71
C THR A 181 -21.12 6.21 -14.99
N ILE A 182 -21.80 5.12 -15.38
CA ILE A 182 -23.09 4.68 -14.78
C ILE A 182 -22.85 3.63 -13.69
N TYR A 183 -21.63 3.07 -13.63
CA TYR A 183 -21.32 2.00 -12.70
C TYR A 183 -20.75 2.56 -11.40
N ASN A 184 -21.29 2.08 -10.30
CA ASN A 184 -20.77 2.29 -8.97
C ASN A 184 -20.55 0.92 -8.30
N GLU A 185 -20.02 0.90 -7.09
CA GLU A 185 -19.73 -0.31 -6.33
C GLU A 185 -20.96 -1.24 -6.15
N TYR A 186 -22.18 -0.69 -6.18
CA TYR A 186 -23.43 -1.47 -6.05
C TYR A 186 -23.87 -2.06 -7.39
N THR A 187 -23.70 -1.36 -8.50
CA THR A 187 -24.12 -1.82 -9.82
C THR A 187 -23.23 -2.89 -10.42
N TRP A 188 -21.94 -2.89 -10.10
CA TRP A 188 -21.03 -3.93 -10.58
C TRP A 188 -21.36 -5.31 -10.04
N ASN A 189 -21.33 -6.33 -10.90
CA ASN A 189 -21.18 -7.71 -10.45
C ASN A 189 -19.76 -7.87 -9.87
N LYS A 190 -19.67 -8.18 -8.57
CA LYS A 190 -18.40 -8.19 -7.81
C LYS A 190 -17.38 -9.16 -8.41
N SER A 191 -17.81 -10.35 -8.86
CA SER A 191 -16.92 -11.30 -9.53
C SER A 191 -16.48 -10.83 -10.91
N PHE A 192 -17.39 -10.22 -11.68
CA PHE A 192 -17.04 -9.70 -13.00
C PHE A 192 -16.05 -8.54 -12.88
N TYR A 193 -16.24 -7.67 -11.90
CA TYR A 193 -15.27 -6.62 -11.57
C TYR A 193 -13.89 -7.22 -11.26
N LEU A 194 -13.80 -8.21 -10.36
CA LEU A 194 -12.57 -8.89 -10.03
C LEU A 194 -11.88 -9.49 -11.28
N TYR A 195 -12.63 -10.20 -12.13
CA TYR A 195 -12.05 -10.78 -13.35
C TYR A 195 -11.57 -9.72 -14.33
N LYS A 196 -12.28 -8.59 -14.45
CA LYS A 196 -11.85 -7.45 -15.24
C LYS A 196 -10.54 -6.87 -14.69
N GLU A 197 -10.44 -6.69 -13.39
CA GLU A 197 -9.23 -6.14 -12.74
C GLU A 197 -8.05 -7.12 -12.85
N ILE A 198 -8.26 -8.43 -12.70
CA ILE A 198 -7.23 -9.44 -12.96
C ILE A 198 -6.73 -9.37 -14.41
N PHE A 199 -7.65 -9.28 -15.37
CA PHE A 199 -7.27 -9.16 -16.78
C PHE A 199 -6.47 -7.90 -17.04
N LYS A 200 -6.93 -6.78 -16.49
CA LYS A 200 -6.27 -5.49 -16.57
C LYS A 200 -4.89 -5.56 -15.90
N TYR A 201 -4.76 -6.09 -14.71
CA TYR A 201 -3.51 -6.30 -14.00
C TYR A 201 -2.50 -7.09 -14.85
N LYS A 202 -2.90 -8.27 -15.35
CA LYS A 202 -2.03 -9.10 -16.19
C LYS A 202 -1.67 -8.50 -17.53
N THR A 203 -2.53 -7.67 -18.11
CA THR A 203 -2.24 -6.99 -19.38
C THR A 203 -1.46 -5.69 -19.19
N THR A 204 -1.61 -5.05 -18.05
CA THR A 204 -0.94 -3.79 -17.71
C THR A 204 0.41 -4.02 -17.03
N GLU A 205 0.60 -5.14 -16.31
CA GLU A 205 1.86 -5.56 -15.71
C GLU A 205 3.03 -5.65 -16.70
N LYS A 206 2.70 -5.81 -17.99
CA LYS A 206 3.68 -5.77 -19.09
C LYS A 206 4.07 -4.35 -19.55
N ILE A 207 3.49 -3.31 -18.96
CA ILE A 207 3.75 -1.92 -19.32
C ILE A 207 4.36 -1.22 -18.10
N PHE A 208 5.45 -1.77 -17.57
CA PHE A 208 6.35 -0.98 -16.74
C PHE A 208 7.09 0.02 -17.62
N CYS A 209 7.23 1.24 -17.13
CA CYS A 209 7.98 2.26 -17.85
C CYS A 209 9.48 2.03 -17.60
N HIS A 210 10.13 1.38 -18.55
CA HIS A 210 11.58 1.17 -18.58
C HIS A 210 12.32 2.18 -19.46
N GLU A 211 11.58 3.07 -20.13
CA GLU A 211 12.16 4.08 -21.02
C GLU A 211 11.39 5.41 -20.87
N ILE A 212 12.13 6.49 -20.82
CA ILE A 212 11.60 7.87 -20.83
C ILE A 212 12.24 8.68 -21.94
N THR A 213 11.56 9.73 -22.38
CA THR A 213 12.06 10.67 -23.36
C THR A 213 12.44 11.99 -22.70
N ASN A 214 13.25 12.81 -23.37
CA ASN A 214 13.58 14.15 -22.88
C ASN A 214 12.33 15.04 -22.75
N GLU A 215 11.26 14.77 -23.53
CA GLU A 215 9.97 15.45 -23.40
C GLU A 215 9.28 15.05 -22.09
N ASP A 216 9.29 13.77 -21.72
CA ASP A 216 8.75 13.32 -20.44
C ASP A 216 9.48 13.98 -19.26
N VAL A 217 10.81 14.07 -19.33
CA VAL A 217 11.60 14.75 -18.29
C VAL A 217 11.26 16.23 -18.20
N ALA A 218 11.18 16.93 -19.35
CA ALA A 218 10.83 18.35 -19.37
C ALA A 218 9.42 18.60 -18.84
N ASP A 219 8.45 17.77 -19.22
CA ASP A 219 7.07 17.83 -18.72
C ASP A 219 6.98 17.58 -17.20
N PHE A 220 7.77 16.62 -16.69
CA PHE A 220 7.85 16.36 -15.26
C PHE A 220 8.44 17.55 -14.50
N GLN A 221 9.55 18.08 -14.99
CA GLN A 221 10.20 19.24 -14.37
C GLN A 221 9.29 20.48 -14.36
N ALA A 222 8.43 20.62 -15.35
CA ALA A 222 7.43 21.70 -15.40
C ALA A 222 6.34 21.58 -14.31
N LEU A 223 6.20 20.42 -13.64
CA LEU A 223 5.29 20.29 -12.48
C LEU A 223 5.80 21.08 -11.25
N TYR A 224 7.08 21.40 -11.21
CA TYR A 224 7.75 22.03 -10.07
C TYR A 224 8.37 23.39 -10.47
N PRO A 225 7.53 24.40 -10.72
CA PRO A 225 8.01 25.73 -11.15
C PRO A 225 8.92 26.34 -10.07
N GLY A 226 10.14 26.75 -10.46
CA GLY A 226 11.11 27.35 -9.57
C GLY A 226 12.14 26.37 -9.01
N ARG A 227 11.92 25.05 -9.10
CA ARG A 227 12.89 24.04 -8.71
C ARG A 227 14.00 23.93 -9.76
N LYS A 228 15.26 23.89 -9.33
CA LYS A 228 16.41 23.80 -10.22
C LYS A 228 16.87 22.35 -10.34
N PHE A 229 16.44 21.70 -11.40
CA PHE A 229 16.88 20.34 -11.74
C PHE A 229 18.31 20.30 -12.27
N LEU A 230 19.02 19.23 -11.97
CA LEU A 230 20.47 19.12 -12.20
C LEU A 230 20.84 18.08 -13.27
N SER A 231 19.95 17.15 -13.57
CA SER A 231 20.22 16.02 -14.48
C SER A 231 18.99 15.64 -15.30
N GLU A 232 19.21 15.22 -16.54
CA GLU A 232 18.19 14.56 -17.36
C GLU A 232 18.18 13.05 -17.12
N GLU A 233 19.35 12.46 -16.80
CA GLU A 233 19.51 11.04 -16.49
C GLU A 233 18.88 10.68 -15.14
N TYR A 234 18.97 11.59 -14.14
CA TYR A 234 18.32 11.50 -12.83
C TYR A 234 17.24 12.55 -12.73
N PRO A 235 16.03 12.30 -13.27
CA PRO A 235 15.01 13.34 -13.46
C PRO A 235 14.51 13.98 -12.17
N LEU A 236 14.66 13.30 -11.03
CA LEU A 236 14.26 13.81 -9.72
C LEU A 236 15.31 14.73 -9.10
N LEU A 237 16.57 14.61 -9.53
CA LEU A 237 17.71 15.29 -8.89
C LEU A 237 17.64 16.81 -9.08
N HIS A 238 17.62 17.58 -7.99
CA HIS A 238 17.56 19.03 -8.00
C HIS A 238 18.39 19.64 -6.87
N GLU A 239 18.67 20.95 -6.93
CA GLU A 239 19.27 21.67 -5.81
C GLU A 239 18.33 21.63 -4.59
N PHE A 240 18.90 21.34 -3.43
CA PHE A 240 18.15 21.38 -2.17
C PHE A 240 18.10 22.83 -1.66
N ASP A 241 17.14 23.60 -2.09
CA ASP A 241 16.98 25.04 -1.78
C ASP A 241 15.86 25.34 -0.77
N THR A 242 15.16 24.31 -0.28
CA THR A 242 14.13 24.41 0.77
C THR A 242 14.69 25.09 2.01
N LYS A 243 14.02 26.15 2.48
CA LYS A 243 14.42 26.94 3.64
C LYS A 243 13.68 26.49 4.89
N ASP A 244 14.33 26.66 6.04
CA ASP A 244 13.70 26.42 7.33
C ASP A 244 12.48 27.36 7.54
N SER A 245 11.30 26.76 7.55
CA SER A 245 10.04 27.42 7.85
C SER A 245 9.48 27.01 9.22
N LEU A 246 9.88 25.83 9.72
CA LEU A 246 9.47 25.31 11.04
C LEU A 246 10.09 26.11 12.18
N GLY A 247 11.36 26.52 12.06
CA GLY A 247 12.10 27.20 13.12
C GLY A 247 11.48 28.51 13.61
N TYR A 248 10.63 29.14 12.81
CA TYR A 248 9.84 30.30 13.23
C TYR A 248 8.92 29.98 14.42
N TYR A 249 8.37 28.78 14.46
CA TYR A 249 7.37 28.35 15.44
C TYR A 249 7.97 27.79 16.72
N PHE A 250 9.27 27.47 16.78
CA PHE A 250 9.90 26.83 17.92
C PHE A 250 10.90 27.73 18.63
N ASP A 251 10.93 27.65 19.96
CA ASP A 251 12.09 28.05 20.75
C ASP A 251 13.28 27.15 20.45
N ASP A 252 14.52 27.63 20.71
CA ASP A 252 15.72 26.86 20.41
C ASP A 252 15.77 25.56 21.24
N PHE A 253 16.10 24.47 20.58
CA PHE A 253 16.39 23.19 21.19
C PHE A 253 17.82 23.16 21.74
N ASP A 254 18.05 22.30 22.73
CA ASP A 254 19.36 22.09 23.32
C ASP A 254 20.15 21.04 22.54
N GLY A 255 20.92 21.49 21.55
CA GLY A 255 21.59 20.62 20.59
C GLY A 255 20.60 19.98 19.60
N LYS A 256 20.88 18.76 19.19
CA LYS A 256 20.05 17.98 18.27
C LYS A 256 18.77 17.50 18.98
N PRO A 257 17.56 17.91 18.56
CA PRO A 257 16.32 17.43 19.19
C PRO A 257 16.03 15.98 18.81
N ASN A 258 15.36 15.24 19.69
CA ASN A 258 14.74 13.98 19.34
C ASN A 258 13.54 14.22 18.40
N VAL A 259 13.29 13.29 17.49
CA VAL A 259 12.14 13.30 16.60
C VAL A 259 11.37 11.99 16.77
N VAL A 260 10.12 12.08 17.19
CA VAL A 260 9.20 10.96 17.38
C VAL A 260 8.12 11.04 16.31
N ILE A 261 8.06 10.06 15.42
CA ILE A 261 7.07 9.99 14.33
C ILE A 261 6.09 8.86 14.63
N LEU A 262 4.81 9.21 14.84
CA LEU A 262 3.74 8.24 15.03
C LEU A 262 2.93 8.13 13.74
N LEU A 263 3.07 7.00 13.05
CA LEU A 263 2.25 6.61 11.90
C LEU A 263 1.04 5.83 12.44
N VAL A 264 -0.12 6.49 12.43
CA VAL A 264 -1.33 5.94 13.06
C VAL A 264 -2.17 5.22 12.02
N GLU A 265 -2.32 3.92 12.19
CA GLU A 265 -3.10 3.06 11.30
C GLU A 265 -4.54 3.55 11.17
N GLY A 266 -4.97 3.79 9.93
CA GLY A 266 -6.34 4.12 9.60
C GLY A 266 -6.87 5.45 10.15
N LEU A 267 -6.01 6.43 10.46
CA LEU A 267 -6.42 7.71 11.04
C LEU A 267 -6.87 8.71 9.97
N ASN A 268 -8.19 8.85 9.80
CA ASN A 268 -8.78 9.92 8.99
C ASN A 268 -8.69 11.26 9.73
N ASP A 269 -8.57 12.34 8.97
CA ASP A 269 -8.72 13.69 9.53
C ASP A 269 -10.12 13.94 10.14
N ASP A 270 -11.17 13.40 9.54
CA ASP A 270 -12.54 13.50 10.08
C ASP A 270 -12.66 12.98 11.52
N PHE A 271 -11.82 12.03 11.98
CA PHE A 271 -11.90 11.43 13.32
C PHE A 271 -11.37 12.36 14.44
N VAL A 272 -10.51 13.31 14.12
CA VAL A 272 -9.99 14.28 15.08
C VAL A 272 -10.93 15.47 15.30
N HIS A 273 -12.03 15.49 14.54
CA HIS A 273 -13.12 16.46 14.65
C HIS A 273 -14.38 15.84 15.28
N ASP A 274 -15.50 16.55 15.22
CA ASP A 274 -16.80 15.99 15.61
C ASP A 274 -17.32 15.07 14.50
N TYR A 275 -17.09 13.76 14.66
CA TYR A 275 -17.48 12.76 13.68
C TYR A 275 -18.85 12.17 14.01
N HIS A 276 -19.86 12.41 13.17
CA HIS A 276 -21.26 12.03 13.44
C HIS A 276 -21.78 12.48 14.83
N GLY A 277 -21.33 13.64 15.31
CA GLY A 277 -21.67 14.16 16.62
C GLY A 277 -20.90 13.53 17.78
N LEU A 278 -19.83 12.79 17.50
CA LEU A 278 -18.97 12.16 18.51
C LEU A 278 -17.60 12.83 18.55
N ASN A 279 -17.08 13.04 19.75
CA ASN A 279 -15.68 13.31 19.98
C ASN A 279 -14.97 11.99 20.30
N LEU A 280 -14.40 11.36 19.26
CA LEU A 280 -13.76 10.04 19.36
C LEU A 280 -12.34 10.11 19.92
N MET A 281 -11.65 11.23 19.73
CA MET A 281 -10.22 11.37 20.05
C MET A 281 -9.95 12.65 20.86
N PRO A 282 -10.47 12.74 22.10
CA PRO A 282 -10.36 13.96 22.90
C PRO A 282 -8.92 14.33 23.30
N ASN A 283 -8.02 13.36 23.51
CA ASN A 283 -6.62 13.62 23.82
C ASN A 283 -5.87 14.16 22.61
N LEU A 284 -6.06 13.55 21.44
CA LEU A 284 -5.43 14.01 20.19
C LEU A 284 -5.98 15.39 19.80
N ARG A 285 -7.28 15.61 19.94
CA ARG A 285 -7.90 16.92 19.67
C ARG A 285 -7.31 18.02 20.56
N LYS A 286 -7.13 17.74 21.84
CA LYS A 286 -6.46 18.67 22.76
C LYS A 286 -5.02 18.95 22.32
N LEU A 287 -4.29 17.92 21.90
CA LEU A 287 -2.92 18.07 21.40
C LEU A 287 -2.87 18.94 20.13
N ILE A 288 -3.85 18.81 19.23
CA ILE A 288 -3.96 19.63 18.02
C ILE A 288 -4.08 21.12 18.37
N ASP A 289 -4.86 21.47 19.42
CA ASP A 289 -5.01 22.85 19.88
C ASP A 289 -3.68 23.45 20.40
N GLU A 290 -2.70 22.63 20.72
CA GLU A 290 -1.37 22.98 21.21
C GLU A 290 -0.26 22.72 20.16
N SER A 291 -0.59 22.49 18.88
CA SER A 291 0.31 22.01 17.82
C SER A 291 0.33 22.90 16.57
N LEU A 292 1.26 22.61 15.68
CA LEU A 292 1.11 22.97 14.26
C LEU A 292 0.29 21.88 13.60
N TYR A 293 -0.78 22.26 12.91
CA TYR A 293 -1.73 21.31 12.35
C TYR A 293 -2.09 21.67 10.91
N TRP A 294 -1.84 20.72 10.00
CA TRP A 294 -2.28 20.78 8.60
C TRP A 294 -3.51 19.89 8.46
N ASP A 295 -4.65 20.52 8.24
CA ASP A 295 -5.92 19.83 8.05
C ASP A 295 -6.21 19.48 6.57
N HIS A 296 -5.38 19.93 5.65
CA HIS A 296 -5.44 19.57 4.23
C HIS A 296 -4.25 18.70 3.83
N CYS A 297 -3.95 17.67 4.64
CA CYS A 297 -2.88 16.72 4.35
C CYS A 297 -3.40 15.47 3.65
N PHE A 298 -2.68 15.02 2.62
CA PHE A 298 -3.01 13.83 1.85
C PHE A 298 -1.90 12.80 1.87
N THR A 299 -2.29 11.54 2.08
CA THR A 299 -1.41 10.39 1.86
C THR A 299 -1.38 10.01 0.37
N LEU A 300 -0.31 9.34 -0.07
CA LEU A 300 -0.18 8.90 -1.46
C LEU A 300 -1.08 7.71 -1.81
N GLY A 301 -1.44 6.90 -0.85
CA GLY A 301 -2.19 5.68 -1.11
C GLY A 301 -3.14 5.29 0.00
N GLU A 302 -4.02 4.35 -0.29
CA GLU A 302 -4.99 3.79 0.65
C GLU A 302 -4.42 2.60 1.45
N ARG A 303 -3.08 2.43 1.52
CA ARG A 303 -2.42 1.27 2.12
C ARG A 303 -1.21 1.67 2.95
N SER A 304 -1.02 0.96 4.04
CA SER A 304 0.02 1.23 5.03
C SER A 304 1.46 1.20 4.49
N PHE A 305 1.73 0.52 3.38
CA PHE A 305 3.06 0.47 2.79
C PHE A 305 3.44 1.75 2.02
N ALA A 306 2.50 2.68 1.78
CA ALA A 306 2.77 3.94 1.10
C ALA A 306 3.42 4.98 2.02
N VAL A 307 3.01 5.05 3.29
CA VAL A 307 3.39 6.15 4.19
C VAL A 307 4.87 6.16 4.53
N VAL A 308 5.47 4.99 4.77
CA VAL A 308 6.87 4.89 5.21
C VAL A 308 7.83 5.52 4.19
N PRO A 309 7.85 5.12 2.90
CA PRO A 309 8.73 5.75 1.91
C PRO A 309 8.35 7.19 1.60
N SER A 310 7.05 7.53 1.56
CA SER A 310 6.62 8.88 1.19
C SER A 310 6.92 9.91 2.28
N LEU A 311 6.63 9.61 3.54
CA LEU A 311 6.88 10.54 4.64
C LEU A 311 8.37 10.64 4.96
N LEU A 312 9.05 9.48 5.09
CA LEU A 312 10.45 9.45 5.52
C LEU A 312 11.45 9.81 4.43
N GLY A 313 11.10 9.67 3.16
CA GLY A 313 12.04 9.88 2.06
C GLY A 313 11.51 10.73 0.92
N SER A 314 10.26 11.20 0.97
CA SER A 314 9.61 11.87 -0.16
C SER A 314 9.70 11.06 -1.47
N LEU A 315 9.56 9.74 -1.34
CA LEU A 315 9.80 8.78 -2.39
C LEU A 315 8.52 8.46 -3.16
N PRO A 316 8.63 8.09 -4.43
CA PRO A 316 7.48 7.64 -5.21
C PRO A 316 6.87 6.39 -4.59
N TYR A 317 5.55 6.33 -4.58
CA TYR A 317 4.86 5.12 -4.14
C TYR A 317 5.00 3.99 -5.17
N GLY A 318 4.90 4.34 -6.45
CA GLY A 318 4.95 3.39 -7.56
C GLY A 318 3.72 2.50 -7.66
N LYS A 319 3.59 1.82 -8.79
CA LYS A 319 2.40 1.04 -9.13
C LYS A 319 2.15 -0.17 -8.22
N ILE A 320 3.20 -0.75 -7.66
CA ILE A 320 3.13 -1.92 -6.77
C ILE A 320 3.48 -1.58 -5.32
N GLY A 321 3.81 -0.32 -5.03
CA GLY A 321 4.33 0.13 -3.75
C GLY A 321 5.85 0.04 -3.66
N PHE A 322 6.48 1.13 -3.20
CA PHE A 322 7.94 1.27 -3.15
C PHE A 322 8.60 0.16 -2.31
N THR A 323 8.05 -0.15 -1.14
CA THR A 323 8.59 -1.20 -0.26
C THR A 323 8.44 -2.61 -0.83
N LEU A 324 7.51 -2.79 -1.78
CA LEU A 324 7.22 -4.07 -2.42
C LEU A 324 8.03 -4.31 -3.70
N LEU A 325 8.81 -3.32 -4.17
CA LEU A 325 9.74 -3.49 -5.28
C LEU A 325 10.68 -4.68 -5.00
N GLU A 326 10.91 -5.51 -5.98
CA GLU A 326 11.82 -6.67 -5.85
C GLU A 326 13.21 -6.22 -5.44
N ARG A 327 13.70 -5.13 -6.04
CA ARG A 327 14.88 -4.39 -5.63
C ARG A 327 14.47 -2.98 -5.21
N LEU A 328 14.93 -2.52 -4.03
CA LEU A 328 14.85 -1.11 -3.66
C LEU A 328 15.92 -0.34 -4.43
N PRO A 329 15.55 0.73 -5.17
CA PRO A 329 16.54 1.61 -5.77
C PRO A 329 17.32 2.36 -4.69
N ARG A 330 18.48 2.93 -5.04
CA ARG A 330 19.18 3.85 -4.13
C ARG A 330 18.32 5.08 -3.86
N HIS A 331 18.18 5.42 -2.59
CA HIS A 331 17.34 6.53 -2.13
C HIS A 331 17.79 6.97 -0.74
N LEU A 332 17.37 8.16 -0.36
CA LEU A 332 17.64 8.72 0.97
C LEU A 332 16.35 8.83 1.76
N THR A 333 16.47 8.65 3.07
CA THR A 333 15.36 8.84 4.02
C THR A 333 15.85 9.57 5.25
N LEU A 334 14.94 10.09 6.06
CA LEU A 334 15.29 10.66 7.37
C LEU A 334 16.07 9.66 8.23
N THR A 335 15.72 8.36 8.18
CA THR A 335 16.42 7.32 8.96
C THR A 335 17.89 7.24 8.55
N SER A 336 18.20 7.09 7.26
CA SER A 336 19.58 6.97 6.80
C SER A 336 20.40 8.23 7.01
N VAL A 337 19.79 9.41 6.79
CA VAL A 337 20.50 10.69 6.99
C VAL A 337 20.71 11.01 8.46
N PHE A 338 19.72 10.73 9.32
CA PHE A 338 19.86 10.98 10.77
C PHE A 338 20.87 10.04 11.40
N GLU A 339 20.87 8.74 11.04
CA GLU A 339 21.88 7.78 11.51
C GLU A 339 23.30 8.28 11.19
N THR A 340 23.55 8.66 9.94
CA THR A 340 24.84 9.23 9.52
C THR A 340 25.23 10.49 10.30
N ASN A 341 24.24 11.22 10.80
CA ASN A 341 24.44 12.40 11.65
C ASN A 341 24.50 12.08 13.16
N GLY A 342 24.65 10.81 13.52
CA GLY A 342 24.84 10.36 14.90
C GLY A 342 23.59 10.28 15.74
N TYR A 343 22.43 10.15 15.10
CA TYR A 343 21.18 9.77 15.77
C TYR A 343 21.13 8.25 15.98
N GLN A 344 20.59 7.84 17.09
CA GLN A 344 20.03 6.49 17.24
C GLN A 344 18.70 6.46 16.48
N THR A 345 18.50 5.48 15.58
CA THR A 345 17.31 5.38 14.74
C THR A 345 16.54 4.09 15.03
N ASP A 346 15.28 4.23 15.42
CA ASP A 346 14.49 3.12 15.93
C ASP A 346 13.14 3.01 15.21
N PHE A 347 12.72 1.77 14.93
CA PHE A 347 11.40 1.46 14.42
C PHE A 347 10.64 0.57 15.40
N PHE A 348 9.52 1.04 15.91
CA PHE A 348 8.66 0.35 16.87
C PHE A 348 7.34 -0.08 16.22
N TYR A 349 7.01 -1.37 16.32
CA TYR A 349 5.81 -1.93 15.73
C TYR A 349 5.24 -3.06 16.60
N GLY A 350 3.93 -3.06 16.84
CA GLY A 350 3.25 -4.11 17.63
C GLY A 350 3.07 -5.42 16.88
N GLN A 351 3.17 -5.42 15.55
CA GLN A 351 2.98 -6.57 14.68
C GLN A 351 4.32 -7.00 14.04
N GLY A 352 4.28 -7.98 13.12
CA GLY A 352 5.47 -8.44 12.42
C GLY A 352 5.96 -7.47 11.35
N SER A 353 7.18 -6.98 11.49
CA SER A 353 7.79 -6.02 10.54
C SER A 353 8.04 -6.59 9.13
N TRP A 354 7.95 -7.92 8.97
CA TRP A 354 8.02 -8.60 7.67
C TRP A 354 6.83 -8.25 6.77
N PHE A 355 5.68 -7.95 7.36
CA PHE A 355 4.48 -7.59 6.60
C PHE A 355 4.69 -6.30 5.81
N HIS A 356 4.38 -6.34 4.51
CA HIS A 356 4.71 -5.30 3.53
C HIS A 356 6.21 -4.93 3.48
N ARG A 357 7.09 -5.87 3.83
CA ARG A 357 8.55 -5.72 3.77
C ARG A 357 9.09 -4.46 4.48
N LYS A 358 8.41 -3.98 5.53
CA LYS A 358 8.87 -2.84 6.32
C LYS A 358 10.29 -3.06 6.86
N ASN A 359 10.57 -4.27 7.37
CA ASN A 359 11.91 -4.65 7.83
C ASN A 359 12.99 -4.56 6.75
N VAL A 360 12.65 -4.86 5.49
CA VAL A 360 13.59 -4.74 4.36
C VAL A 360 13.87 -3.27 4.07
N PHE A 361 12.82 -2.44 4.01
CA PHE A 361 12.95 -1.00 3.79
C PHE A 361 13.80 -0.34 4.87
N PHE A 362 13.49 -0.56 6.14
CA PHE A 362 14.22 0.04 7.24
C PHE A 362 15.69 -0.41 7.30
N LYS A 363 15.95 -1.71 7.08
CA LYS A 363 17.33 -2.21 6.99
C LYS A 363 18.13 -1.57 5.85
N ALA A 364 17.49 -1.37 4.69
CA ALA A 364 18.12 -0.70 3.56
C ALA A 364 18.36 0.80 3.82
N ASN A 365 17.76 1.37 4.86
CA ASN A 365 17.88 2.76 5.28
C ASN A 365 18.59 2.93 6.64
N ASN A 366 19.49 2.03 6.96
CA ASN A 366 20.42 2.12 8.12
C ASN A 366 19.70 2.27 9.48
N ILE A 367 18.55 1.66 9.67
CA ILE A 367 17.86 1.68 10.97
C ILE A 367 18.68 0.88 12.00
N ASP A 368 18.96 1.44 13.16
CA ASP A 368 19.71 0.77 14.23
C ASP A 368 18.89 -0.31 14.92
N LEU A 369 17.63 -0.03 15.19
CA LEU A 369 16.76 -0.96 15.89
C LEU A 369 15.43 -1.16 15.16
N ILE A 370 15.09 -2.40 14.86
CA ILE A 370 13.73 -2.81 14.55
C ILE A 370 13.19 -3.55 15.77
N PHE A 371 12.20 -2.97 16.45
CA PHE A 371 11.51 -3.56 17.58
C PHE A 371 10.10 -3.93 17.17
N ASP A 372 9.87 -5.21 16.88
CA ASP A 372 8.59 -5.73 16.42
C ASP A 372 8.04 -6.83 17.35
N ASN A 373 6.94 -7.45 17.00
CA ASN A 373 6.24 -8.45 17.81
C ASN A 373 7.10 -9.64 18.29
N THR A 374 8.31 -9.80 17.78
CA THR A 374 9.24 -10.85 18.20
C THR A 374 10.09 -10.50 19.42
N LYS A 375 10.06 -9.21 19.85
CA LYS A 375 10.96 -8.67 20.89
C LYS A 375 10.27 -8.22 22.18
N TYR A 376 8.95 -8.33 22.25
CA TYR A 376 8.18 -7.94 23.43
C TYR A 376 8.46 -8.85 24.63
N SER A 377 8.43 -8.29 25.83
CA SER A 377 8.54 -9.08 27.04
C SER A 377 7.25 -9.85 27.34
N ASP A 378 7.38 -10.96 28.10
CA ASP A 378 6.26 -11.84 28.45
C ASP A 378 5.24 -11.18 29.41
N GLU A 379 5.50 -9.96 29.90
CA GLU A 379 4.55 -9.20 30.75
C GLU A 379 3.38 -8.61 29.97
N TYR A 380 3.51 -8.51 28.62
CA TYR A 380 2.48 -7.97 27.76
C TYR A 380 1.58 -9.05 27.17
N ASP A 381 0.29 -8.80 27.20
CA ASP A 381 -0.70 -9.73 26.66
C ASP A 381 -0.68 -9.73 25.14
N LYS A 382 -0.63 -10.94 24.58
CA LYS A 382 -0.65 -11.18 23.14
C LYS A 382 -2.08 -11.06 22.61
N ILE A 383 -2.27 -10.31 21.53
CA ILE A 383 -3.52 -10.34 20.79
C ILE A 383 -3.57 -11.62 19.97
N ILE A 384 -4.54 -12.48 20.28
CA ILE A 384 -4.81 -13.74 19.58
C ILE A 384 -6.12 -13.59 18.83
N VAL A 385 -6.12 -13.94 17.55
CA VAL A 385 -7.28 -13.76 16.66
C VAL A 385 -7.66 -15.04 15.94
N GLY A 386 -8.92 -15.15 15.59
CA GLY A 386 -9.48 -16.27 14.82
C GLY A 386 -9.56 -17.60 15.60
N GLU A 387 -10.24 -18.58 15.00
CA GLU A 387 -10.44 -19.90 15.59
C GLU A 387 -9.15 -20.71 15.71
N ASN A 388 -8.11 -20.36 14.95
CA ASN A 388 -6.81 -21.03 14.94
C ASN A 388 -5.82 -20.45 15.96
N ASN A 389 -6.26 -19.56 16.86
CA ASN A 389 -5.42 -18.88 17.85
C ASN A 389 -4.20 -18.19 17.20
N PHE A 390 -4.43 -17.47 16.11
CA PHE A 390 -3.36 -16.79 15.40
C PHE A 390 -2.84 -15.61 16.23
N PHE A 391 -1.51 -15.55 16.41
CA PHE A 391 -0.86 -14.42 17.07
C PHE A 391 -0.80 -13.23 16.12
N TRP A 392 -1.63 -12.20 16.40
CA TRP A 392 -1.68 -10.97 15.63
C TRP A 392 -0.53 -10.02 15.96
N GLY A 393 -0.21 -9.90 17.23
CA GLY A 393 0.77 -8.95 17.74
C GLY A 393 0.39 -8.40 19.11
N TYR A 394 0.77 -7.17 19.35
CA TYR A 394 0.47 -6.42 20.60
C TYR A 394 -0.34 -5.17 20.26
N ASP A 395 -1.17 -4.72 21.20
CA ASP A 395 -1.94 -3.49 21.05
C ASP A 395 -1.08 -2.24 21.20
N ASP A 396 -1.65 -1.09 20.82
CA ASP A 396 -0.89 0.17 20.79
C ASP A 396 -0.49 0.66 22.20
N ARG A 397 -1.25 0.34 23.26
CA ARG A 397 -0.84 0.66 24.63
C ARG A 397 0.41 -0.14 25.01
N CYS A 398 0.44 -1.43 24.67
CA CYS A 398 1.62 -2.27 24.86
C CYS A 398 2.81 -1.76 24.04
N LEU A 399 2.60 -1.40 22.76
CA LEU A 399 3.61 -0.82 21.89
C LEU A 399 4.25 0.43 22.52
N LEU A 400 3.43 1.39 22.90
CA LEU A 400 3.86 2.67 23.42
C LEU A 400 4.53 2.54 24.82
N ASP A 401 4.02 1.66 25.68
CA ASP A 401 4.61 1.40 27.01
C ASP A 401 5.96 0.66 26.91
N GLN A 402 6.03 -0.40 26.09
CA GLN A 402 7.27 -1.16 25.91
C GLN A 402 8.35 -0.31 25.25
N SER A 403 7.99 0.54 24.29
CA SER A 403 8.96 1.42 23.62
C SER A 403 9.66 2.36 24.62
N LEU A 404 8.96 2.93 25.58
CA LEU A 404 9.57 3.79 26.62
C LEU A 404 10.62 3.00 27.42
N LYS A 405 10.32 1.75 27.79
CA LYS A 405 11.28 0.88 28.49
C LYS A 405 12.50 0.56 27.63
N VAL A 406 12.31 0.38 26.33
CA VAL A 406 13.43 0.15 25.38
C VAL A 406 14.27 1.41 25.27
N ILE A 407 13.66 2.57 25.05
CA ILE A 407 14.34 3.86 24.95
C ILE A 407 15.20 4.13 26.19
N ASP A 408 14.72 3.78 27.40
CA ASP A 408 15.50 3.93 28.63
C ASP A 408 16.76 3.06 28.70
N THR A 409 16.91 2.08 27.81
CA THR A 409 18.12 1.24 27.69
C THR A 409 19.08 1.73 26.62
N LEU A 410 18.64 2.65 25.75
CA LEU A 410 19.48 3.25 24.71
C LEU A 410 20.38 4.33 25.32
N GLY A 411 21.45 4.68 24.64
CA GLY A 411 22.37 5.73 25.07
C GLY A 411 21.78 7.14 25.06
N ASP A 412 22.62 8.12 25.32
CA ASP A 412 22.24 9.54 25.36
C ASP A 412 22.26 10.24 23.97
N SER A 413 22.42 9.47 22.89
CA SER A 413 22.38 10.02 21.52
C SER A 413 21.01 10.60 21.22
N PRO A 414 20.90 11.67 20.40
CA PRO A 414 19.62 12.11 19.89
C PRO A 414 18.95 10.97 19.11
N ARG A 415 17.62 10.89 19.13
CA ARG A 415 16.89 9.76 18.54
C ARG A 415 15.92 10.19 17.46
N LEU A 416 15.76 9.29 16.47
CA LEU A 416 14.63 9.29 15.55
C LEU A 416 13.84 8.00 15.82
N ASP A 417 12.73 8.14 16.51
CA ASP A 417 11.85 7.04 16.88
C ASP A 417 10.64 7.00 15.93
N VAL A 418 10.51 5.99 15.09
CA VAL A 418 9.38 5.80 14.18
C VAL A 418 8.47 4.72 14.72
N TYR A 419 7.23 5.07 14.99
CA TYR A 419 6.18 4.16 15.46
C TYR A 419 5.19 3.87 14.36
N PHE A 420 4.75 2.63 14.28
CA PHE A 420 3.61 2.24 13.47
C PHE A 420 2.59 1.55 14.36
N THR A 421 1.36 2.10 14.45
CA THR A 421 0.32 1.54 15.31
C THR A 421 -0.47 0.44 14.58
N GLY A 422 -1.37 -0.25 15.27
CA GLY A 422 -2.08 -1.37 14.66
C GLY A 422 -3.40 -1.75 15.31
N SER A 423 -3.80 -1.13 16.44
CA SER A 423 -5.06 -1.49 17.12
C SER A 423 -6.30 -1.07 16.34
N THR A 424 -6.17 -0.08 15.47
CA THR A 424 -7.20 0.43 14.56
C THR A 424 -7.25 -0.32 13.22
N HIS A 425 -6.44 -1.36 13.05
CA HIS A 425 -6.46 -2.27 11.91
C HIS A 425 -7.39 -3.47 12.17
N SER A 426 -7.98 -4.02 11.09
CA SER A 426 -8.66 -5.32 11.17
C SER A 426 -7.73 -6.38 11.80
N PRO A 427 -8.21 -7.20 12.74
CA PRO A 427 -9.61 -7.51 13.10
C PRO A 427 -10.24 -6.65 14.21
N PHE A 428 -9.70 -5.48 14.52
CA PHE A 428 -10.24 -4.51 15.50
C PHE A 428 -10.38 -5.08 16.91
N VAL A 429 -9.40 -5.89 17.30
CA VAL A 429 -9.31 -6.51 18.61
C VAL A 429 -8.48 -5.61 19.53
N ILE A 430 -9.09 -5.18 20.61
CA ILE A 430 -8.46 -4.35 21.64
C ILE A 430 -8.65 -4.97 23.02
N PRO A 431 -7.79 -4.69 24.01
CA PRO A 431 -8.05 -5.05 25.38
C PRO A 431 -9.27 -4.31 25.93
N GLU A 432 -9.96 -4.91 26.92
CA GLU A 432 -11.12 -4.34 27.59
C GLU A 432 -12.24 -3.83 26.65
N PRO A 433 -12.67 -4.58 25.62
CA PRO A 433 -13.58 -4.09 24.60
C PRO A 433 -14.91 -3.59 25.18
N GLU A 434 -15.38 -4.18 26.30
CA GLU A 434 -16.62 -3.78 26.97
C GLU A 434 -16.55 -2.37 27.57
N LYS A 435 -15.38 -1.93 28.05
CA LYS A 435 -15.15 -0.57 28.51
C LYS A 435 -15.40 0.43 27.39
N TYR A 436 -14.85 0.16 26.22
CA TYR A 436 -14.96 1.06 25.06
C TYR A 436 -16.32 0.97 24.36
N ASN A 437 -16.94 -0.20 24.33
CA ASN A 437 -18.34 -0.36 23.89
C ASN A 437 -19.28 0.50 24.76
N LYS A 438 -19.12 0.45 26.08
CA LYS A 438 -19.93 1.26 27.00
C LYS A 438 -19.69 2.75 26.79
N ARG A 439 -18.43 3.19 26.69
CA ARG A 439 -18.08 4.60 26.44
C ARG A 439 -18.66 5.09 25.11
N LEU A 440 -18.57 4.29 24.05
CA LEU A 440 -19.14 4.65 22.74
C LEU A 440 -20.67 4.71 22.79
N ALA A 441 -21.32 3.81 23.54
CA ALA A 441 -22.77 3.86 23.75
C ALA A 441 -23.19 5.14 24.47
N GLU A 442 -22.49 5.53 25.54
CA GLU A 442 -22.74 6.77 26.32
C GLU A 442 -22.57 8.01 25.43
N LEU A 443 -21.51 8.07 24.61
CA LEU A 443 -21.33 9.14 23.62
C LEU A 443 -22.46 9.18 22.59
N SER A 444 -22.90 8.01 22.12
CA SER A 444 -23.98 7.87 21.16
C SER A 444 -25.35 8.33 21.66
N GLU A 445 -25.60 8.28 22.98
CA GLU A 445 -26.84 8.81 23.58
C GLU A 445 -26.98 10.31 23.36
N ALA A 446 -25.87 11.05 23.33
CA ALA A 446 -25.85 12.50 23.11
C ALA A 446 -26.05 12.90 21.64
N VAL A 447 -25.96 11.95 20.70
CA VAL A 447 -26.11 12.21 19.26
C VAL A 447 -27.58 12.50 18.93
N GLU A 448 -27.85 13.67 18.34
CA GLU A 448 -29.23 14.09 18.06
C GLU A 448 -29.88 13.30 16.93
N LYS A 449 -29.13 13.05 15.83
CA LYS A 449 -29.68 12.40 14.62
C LYS A 449 -29.77 10.89 14.79
N SER A 450 -30.97 10.35 14.51
CA SER A 450 -31.21 8.89 14.54
C SER A 450 -30.38 8.12 13.50
N SER A 451 -30.02 8.73 12.36
CA SER A 451 -29.15 8.15 11.34
C SER A 451 -27.74 7.93 11.92
N ASP A 452 -27.20 8.93 12.59
CA ASP A 452 -25.86 8.89 13.15
C ASP A 452 -25.75 7.89 14.30
N ARG A 453 -26.78 7.76 15.14
CA ARG A 453 -26.85 6.68 16.15
C ARG A 453 -26.84 5.28 15.54
N LYS A 454 -27.51 5.08 14.38
CA LYS A 454 -27.47 3.81 13.67
C LYS A 454 -26.11 3.54 13.07
N PHE A 455 -25.47 4.57 12.52
CA PHE A 455 -24.11 4.51 12.01
C PHE A 455 -23.14 4.08 13.11
N VAL A 456 -23.13 4.77 14.24
CA VAL A 456 -22.27 4.44 15.40
C VAL A 456 -22.47 3.01 15.86
N LYS A 457 -23.72 2.57 15.97
CA LYS A 457 -24.03 1.18 16.35
C LYS A 457 -23.49 0.16 15.36
N TYR A 458 -23.56 0.47 14.07
CA TYR A 458 -23.07 -0.42 13.01
C TYR A 458 -21.54 -0.50 12.98
N PHE A 459 -20.87 0.65 13.08
CA PHE A 459 -19.42 0.74 13.05
C PHE A 459 -18.78 0.68 14.45
N ASN A 460 -19.49 0.14 15.45
CA ASN A 460 -19.04 0.10 16.84
C ASN A 460 -17.64 -0.53 17.00
N ASP A 461 -17.37 -1.64 16.32
CA ASP A 461 -16.10 -2.36 16.44
C ASP A 461 -14.91 -1.56 15.93
N TYR A 462 -15.13 -0.69 14.96
CA TYR A 462 -14.13 0.22 14.40
C TYR A 462 -13.96 1.45 15.29
N LEU A 463 -15.06 2.14 15.62
CA LEU A 463 -15.03 3.40 16.35
C LEU A 463 -14.50 3.25 17.80
N ARG A 464 -14.74 2.10 18.44
CA ARG A 464 -14.19 1.83 19.77
C ARG A 464 -12.66 1.73 19.79
N THR A 465 -12.04 1.31 18.66
CA THR A 465 -10.57 1.23 18.57
C THR A 465 -9.92 2.61 18.53
N LEU A 466 -10.62 3.60 17.98
CA LEU A 466 -10.17 5.01 18.02
C LEU A 466 -10.16 5.54 19.46
N LEU A 467 -11.20 5.25 20.24
CA LEU A 467 -11.25 5.60 21.67
C LEU A 467 -10.12 4.93 22.46
N PHE A 468 -9.80 3.67 22.13
CA PHE A 468 -8.70 2.92 22.75
C PHE A 468 -7.34 3.55 22.41
N PHE A 469 -7.11 3.83 21.13
CA PHE A 469 -5.87 4.45 20.67
C PHE A 469 -5.67 5.84 21.30
N ASP A 470 -6.72 6.67 21.36
CA ASP A 470 -6.66 8.00 21.95
C ASP A 470 -6.29 7.95 23.46
N ASP A 471 -6.85 6.99 24.20
CA ASP A 471 -6.46 6.75 25.61
C ASP A 471 -4.98 6.31 25.69
N ALA A 472 -4.53 5.38 24.83
CA ALA A 472 -3.16 4.90 24.81
C ALA A 472 -2.16 6.03 24.46
N LEU A 473 -2.51 6.88 23.50
CA LEU A 473 -1.72 8.06 23.14
C LEU A 473 -1.63 9.05 24.30
N GLY A 474 -2.75 9.33 24.97
CA GLY A 474 -2.77 10.21 26.15
C GLY A 474 -1.87 9.70 27.27
N GLU A 475 -1.97 8.40 27.61
CA GLU A 475 -1.11 7.73 28.59
C GLU A 475 0.38 7.78 28.20
N TYR A 476 0.68 7.59 26.91
CA TYR A 476 2.05 7.67 26.39
C TYR A 476 2.64 9.07 26.56
N LEU A 477 1.92 10.10 26.11
CA LEU A 477 2.37 11.49 26.21
C LEU A 477 2.54 11.94 27.67
N GLU A 478 1.65 11.51 28.57
CA GLU A 478 1.78 11.75 30.00
C GLU A 478 3.07 11.14 30.55
N LYS A 479 3.35 9.85 30.26
CA LYS A 479 4.58 9.18 30.68
C LYS A 479 5.82 9.81 30.03
N TYR A 480 5.77 10.11 28.73
CA TYR A 480 6.88 10.73 28.01
C TYR A 480 7.19 12.12 28.58
N SER A 481 6.18 12.89 29.01
CA SER A 481 6.35 14.22 29.63
C SER A 481 7.18 14.21 30.93
N GLN A 482 7.30 13.07 31.60
CA GLN A 482 8.13 12.90 32.79
C GLN A 482 9.61 12.64 32.49
N ARG A 483 9.95 12.39 31.22
CA ARG A 483 11.34 12.13 30.81
C ARG A 483 12.15 13.43 30.75
N ALA A 484 13.45 13.29 31.00
CA ALA A 484 14.37 14.42 30.96
C ALA A 484 14.51 15.03 29.54
N ASP A 485 14.36 14.18 28.51
CA ASP A 485 14.49 14.55 27.11
C ASP A 485 13.20 15.12 26.50
N PHE A 486 12.06 15.13 27.22
CA PHE A 486 10.80 15.64 26.71
C PHE A 486 10.89 17.07 26.15
N GLN A 487 11.56 17.97 26.89
CA GLN A 487 11.73 19.38 26.46
C GLN A 487 12.57 19.51 25.18
N ASN A 488 13.30 18.47 24.79
CA ASN A 488 14.14 18.45 23.60
C ASN A 488 13.59 17.46 22.55
N THR A 489 12.28 17.28 22.50
CA THR A 489 11.62 16.31 21.60
C THR A 489 10.55 16.99 20.75
N ILE A 490 10.50 16.58 19.48
CA ILE A 490 9.49 16.93 18.49
C ILE A 490 8.65 15.68 18.21
N PHE A 491 7.34 15.81 18.28
CA PHE A 491 6.38 14.75 17.96
C PHE A 491 5.70 15.08 16.64
N VAL A 492 5.66 14.12 15.74
CA VAL A 492 4.97 14.18 14.46
C VAL A 492 3.93 13.07 14.45
N ILE A 493 2.67 13.41 14.27
CA ILE A 493 1.57 12.44 14.28
C ILE A 493 0.78 12.60 12.98
N THR A 494 0.61 11.51 12.24
CA THR A 494 -0.18 11.48 11.01
C THR A 494 -0.85 10.12 10.82
N GLY A 495 -1.93 10.07 10.04
CA GLY A 495 -2.49 8.80 9.57
C GLY A 495 -1.63 8.21 8.47
N ASP A 496 -1.52 6.89 8.42
CA ASP A 496 -0.89 6.20 7.29
C ASP A 496 -1.81 6.25 6.05
N HIS A 497 -3.08 6.03 6.25
CA HIS A 497 -4.19 6.24 5.32
C HIS A 497 -5.50 6.30 6.12
N PRO A 498 -6.62 6.76 5.54
CA PRO A 498 -7.93 6.67 6.17
C PRO A 498 -8.38 5.22 6.38
N MET A 499 -9.11 4.98 7.48
CA MET A 499 -9.73 3.68 7.78
C MET A 499 -10.73 3.30 6.69
N MET A 500 -10.43 2.23 5.96
CA MET A 500 -11.16 1.85 4.75
C MET A 500 -12.54 1.24 5.03
N GLU A 501 -12.71 0.65 6.20
CA GLU A 501 -13.94 -0.02 6.63
C GLU A 501 -15.06 0.96 7.00
N VAL A 502 -14.69 2.21 7.29
CA VAL A 502 -15.65 3.28 7.58
C VAL A 502 -15.76 4.18 6.34
N PRO A 503 -16.98 4.37 5.78
CA PRO A 503 -17.16 5.14 4.56
C PRO A 503 -16.59 6.57 4.68
N PRO A 504 -15.68 6.99 3.80
CA PRO A 504 -15.03 8.31 3.88
C PRO A 504 -15.88 9.48 3.38
N GLY A 505 -17.10 9.21 2.95
CA GLY A 505 -18.00 10.23 2.38
C GLY A 505 -17.79 10.49 0.89
N ASN A 506 -16.55 10.60 0.41
CA ASN A 506 -16.24 10.71 -1.02
C ASN A 506 -14.83 10.17 -1.34
N THR A 507 -14.49 10.13 -2.63
CA THR A 507 -13.22 9.53 -3.09
C THR A 507 -11.98 10.30 -2.68
N LEU A 508 -12.01 11.63 -2.60
CA LEU A 508 -10.87 12.45 -2.17
C LEU A 508 -10.56 12.23 -0.68
N LYS A 509 -11.58 12.11 0.16
CA LYS A 509 -11.42 11.86 1.59
C LYS A 509 -10.80 10.49 1.91
N ARG A 510 -10.64 9.60 0.93
CA ARG A 510 -9.88 8.34 1.07
C ARG A 510 -8.38 8.53 1.25
N TYR A 511 -7.88 9.74 1.03
CA TYR A 511 -6.47 10.11 1.16
C TYR A 511 -6.25 11.17 2.24
N HIS A 512 -7.31 11.66 2.87
CA HIS A 512 -7.28 12.78 3.78
C HIS A 512 -6.93 12.32 5.21
N VAL A 513 -5.77 12.75 5.69
CA VAL A 513 -5.21 12.41 7.02
C VAL A 513 -4.77 13.68 7.75
N PRO A 514 -4.77 13.72 9.09
CA PRO A 514 -4.19 14.83 9.82
C PRO A 514 -2.66 14.78 9.75
N LEU A 515 -2.00 15.94 9.77
CA LEU A 515 -0.57 16.06 10.02
C LEU A 515 -0.34 17.06 11.14
N ILE A 516 0.23 16.58 12.25
CA ILE A 516 0.36 17.30 13.50
C ILE A 516 1.83 17.34 13.90
N ILE A 517 2.37 18.51 14.23
CA ILE A 517 3.72 18.65 14.78
C ILE A 517 3.62 19.36 16.13
N TYR A 518 4.01 18.67 17.19
CA TYR A 518 3.99 19.13 18.57
C TYR A 518 5.39 19.12 19.18
N SER A 519 5.66 20.06 20.03
CA SER A 519 6.80 20.04 20.98
C SER A 519 6.50 20.94 22.17
N PRO A 520 7.02 20.64 23.36
CA PRO A 520 7.00 21.61 24.49
C PRO A 520 7.71 22.94 24.16
N LYS A 521 8.54 22.98 23.15
CA LYS A 521 9.23 24.17 22.62
C LYS A 521 8.41 24.97 21.62
N LEU A 522 7.19 24.58 21.30
CA LEU A 522 6.34 25.32 20.38
C LEU A 522 5.92 26.65 21.01
N LYS A 523 6.21 27.77 20.35
CA LYS A 523 5.87 29.13 20.79
C LYS A 523 4.37 29.42 20.65
N THR A 524 3.80 28.98 19.56
CA THR A 524 2.42 29.29 19.17
C THR A 524 1.86 28.18 18.32
N ALA A 525 0.74 27.63 18.70
CA ALA A 525 -0.02 26.70 17.89
C ALA A 525 -0.57 27.42 16.65
N ALA A 526 -0.63 26.71 15.52
CA ALA A 526 -1.15 27.23 14.28
C ALA A 526 -1.85 26.13 13.46
N ARG A 527 -2.88 26.54 12.71
CA ARG A 527 -3.59 25.69 11.76
C ARG A 527 -3.32 26.19 10.34
N PHE A 528 -3.05 25.28 9.43
CA PHE A 528 -2.72 25.54 8.03
C PHE A 528 -3.76 24.89 7.12
N GLU A 529 -4.29 25.68 6.18
CA GLU A 529 -5.30 25.25 5.20
C GLU A 529 -4.70 25.02 3.80
N ASN A 530 -3.38 25.25 3.62
CA ASN A 530 -2.73 24.92 2.37
C ASN A 530 -2.60 23.40 2.20
N THR A 531 -2.72 22.95 0.96
CA THR A 531 -2.58 21.53 0.64
C THR A 531 -1.15 21.07 0.85
N VAL A 532 -0.99 19.96 1.58
CA VAL A 532 0.28 19.25 1.75
C VAL A 532 0.07 17.76 1.51
N SER A 533 1.15 17.08 1.19
CA SER A 533 1.18 15.62 1.14
C SER A 533 2.31 15.09 2.04
N HIS A 534 2.30 13.80 2.31
CA HIS A 534 3.42 13.17 3.04
C HIS A 534 4.77 13.39 2.36
N LEU A 535 4.78 13.62 1.04
CA LEU A 535 6.01 13.92 0.29
C LEU A 535 6.71 15.22 0.76
N ASP A 536 5.95 16.20 1.25
CA ASP A 536 6.48 17.52 1.60
C ASP A 536 7.21 17.55 2.96
N PHE A 537 7.04 16.49 3.76
CA PHE A 537 7.58 16.42 5.11
C PHE A 537 9.12 16.30 5.13
N TYR A 538 9.71 15.47 4.26
CA TYR A 538 11.15 15.18 4.26
C TYR A 538 11.99 16.45 4.13
N GLU A 539 11.82 17.25 3.08
CA GLU A 539 12.61 18.46 2.87
C GLU A 539 12.34 19.52 3.92
N THR A 540 11.10 19.66 4.38
CA THR A 540 10.75 20.60 5.44
C THR A 540 11.49 20.26 6.74
N MET A 541 11.51 18.98 7.12
CA MET A 541 12.20 18.52 8.32
C MET A 541 13.71 18.64 8.17
N MET A 542 14.28 18.27 7.05
CA MET A 542 15.73 18.39 6.80
C MET A 542 16.21 19.84 6.86
N ALA A 543 15.45 20.79 6.26
CA ALA A 543 15.79 22.20 6.31
C ALA A 543 15.75 22.77 7.74
N PHE A 544 14.81 22.31 8.55
CA PHE A 544 14.74 22.69 9.97
C PHE A 544 15.89 22.11 10.79
N MET A 545 16.23 20.84 10.58
CA MET A 545 17.25 20.14 11.36
C MET A 545 18.68 20.61 11.07
N GLU A 546 18.91 21.26 9.92
CA GLU A 546 20.20 21.87 9.57
C GLU A 546 20.68 22.86 10.65
N LYS A 547 19.76 23.66 11.22
CA LYS A 547 20.04 24.60 12.33
C LYS A 547 20.66 23.90 13.54
N TYR A 548 20.34 22.63 13.76
CA TYR A 548 20.78 21.83 14.89
C TYR A 548 21.96 20.91 14.55
N GLY A 549 22.62 21.14 13.41
CA GLY A 549 23.83 20.43 13.02
C GLY A 549 23.57 19.05 12.41
N VAL A 550 22.40 18.84 11.83
CA VAL A 550 22.18 17.73 10.90
C VAL A 550 22.67 18.18 9.53
N GLU A 551 23.71 17.55 9.04
CA GLU A 551 24.26 17.89 7.73
C GLU A 551 23.24 17.59 6.63
N ARG A 552 22.89 18.64 5.90
CA ARG A 552 22.00 18.58 4.75
C ARG A 552 22.82 18.47 3.48
N GLN A 553 22.30 17.72 2.53
CA GLN A 553 22.90 17.64 1.20
C GLN A 553 22.72 18.93 0.41
N GLU A 554 23.58 19.13 -0.60
CA GLU A 554 23.41 20.17 -1.60
C GLU A 554 22.35 19.84 -2.64
N VAL A 555 22.07 18.54 -2.80
CA VAL A 555 21.10 17.99 -3.77
C VAL A 555 20.02 17.17 -3.10
N SER A 556 18.86 17.13 -3.71
CA SER A 556 17.70 16.33 -3.28
C SER A 556 17.10 15.59 -4.47
N ALA A 557 16.48 14.46 -4.20
CA ALA A 557 15.64 13.73 -5.14
C ALA A 557 14.18 13.62 -4.65
N ALA A 558 13.82 14.46 -3.69
CA ALA A 558 12.49 14.49 -3.09
C ALA A 558 11.42 14.93 -4.10
N LEU A 559 10.29 14.25 -4.09
CA LEU A 559 9.12 14.60 -4.92
C LEU A 559 8.30 15.76 -4.31
N GLY A 560 8.32 15.91 -2.98
CA GLY A 560 7.68 17.01 -2.29
C GLY A 560 8.59 18.22 -2.11
N GLY A 561 8.13 19.21 -1.37
CA GLY A 561 8.85 20.46 -1.10
C GLY A 561 8.60 20.98 0.31
N ASN A 562 8.46 22.31 0.44
CA ASN A 562 8.21 22.94 1.72
C ASN A 562 6.71 22.89 2.07
N MET A 563 6.38 22.30 3.21
CA MET A 563 4.99 22.22 3.72
C MET A 563 4.32 23.61 3.91
N PHE A 564 5.09 24.69 3.99
CA PHE A 564 4.58 26.06 4.15
C PHE A 564 4.45 26.83 2.83
N ASP A 565 4.73 26.18 1.70
CA ASP A 565 4.56 26.84 0.41
C ASP A 565 3.08 26.87 0.03
N GLU A 566 2.47 28.05 0.15
CA GLU A 566 1.07 28.29 -0.20
C GLU A 566 0.78 28.10 -1.70
N ASN A 567 1.81 28.07 -2.55
CA ASN A 567 1.65 27.82 -3.98
C ASN A 567 1.66 26.30 -4.30
N ASN A 568 2.05 25.47 -3.34
CA ASN A 568 2.00 24.03 -3.49
C ASN A 568 0.57 23.52 -3.21
N ASN A 569 -0.25 23.48 -4.25
CA ASN A 569 -1.63 22.98 -4.19
C ASN A 569 -1.80 21.68 -4.97
N ILE A 570 -0.84 20.75 -4.79
CA ILE A 570 -0.79 19.50 -5.55
C ILE A 570 -0.69 18.33 -4.57
N ALA A 571 -1.51 17.30 -4.78
CA ALA A 571 -1.36 16.02 -4.13
C ALA A 571 -1.56 14.88 -5.15
N PHE A 572 -0.51 14.12 -5.37
CA PHE A 572 -0.54 12.91 -6.18
C PHE A 572 -1.02 11.75 -5.32
N MET A 573 -1.97 10.98 -5.82
CA MET A 573 -2.44 9.75 -5.20
C MET A 573 -2.09 8.60 -6.14
N ASP A 574 -1.11 7.81 -5.75
CA ASP A 574 -0.61 6.70 -6.56
C ASP A 574 -1.22 5.39 -6.07
N GLU A 575 -2.35 5.03 -6.65
CA GLU A 575 -3.05 3.80 -6.34
C GLU A 575 -2.64 2.68 -7.31
N PRO A 576 -2.30 1.48 -6.80
CA PRO A 576 -1.96 0.33 -7.64
C PRO A 576 -3.08 -0.10 -8.60
N ARG A 577 -4.29 0.37 -8.42
CA ARG A 577 -5.49 -0.01 -9.17
C ARG A 577 -5.65 0.61 -10.53
N ASN A 578 -4.71 1.41 -11.02
CA ASN A 578 -4.91 2.25 -12.20
C ASN A 578 -6.10 3.23 -12.07
N VAL A 579 -6.49 3.59 -10.86
CA VAL A 579 -7.38 4.72 -10.63
C VAL A 579 -6.48 5.94 -10.63
N ASN A 580 -6.74 6.85 -11.56
CA ASN A 580 -5.97 8.07 -11.64
C ASN A 580 -6.61 9.07 -10.69
N ASP A 581 -6.09 9.17 -9.49
CA ASP A 581 -6.53 10.13 -8.49
C ASP A 581 -5.47 11.21 -8.33
N PHE A 582 -5.86 12.46 -8.55
CA PHE A 582 -4.95 13.59 -8.50
C PHE A 582 -5.68 14.87 -8.13
N TYR A 583 -5.18 15.54 -7.10
CA TYR A 583 -5.67 16.86 -6.69
C TYR A 583 -4.68 17.94 -7.10
N ALA A 584 -5.17 18.97 -7.73
CA ALA A 584 -4.39 20.18 -8.02
C ALA A 584 -5.27 21.42 -8.16
N ASP A 585 -4.85 22.53 -7.56
CA ASP A 585 -5.43 23.86 -7.73
C ASP A 585 -6.95 23.91 -7.50
N GLY A 586 -7.46 23.13 -6.53
CA GLY A 586 -8.90 23.04 -6.21
C GLY A 586 -9.71 22.15 -7.15
N TYR A 587 -9.05 21.35 -7.98
CA TYR A 587 -9.66 20.34 -8.82
C TYR A 587 -9.16 18.95 -8.45
N TYR A 588 -10.03 17.97 -8.61
CA TYR A 588 -9.71 16.58 -8.36
C TYR A 588 -10.15 15.71 -9.54
N ILE A 589 -9.23 14.90 -10.06
CA ILE A 589 -9.58 13.86 -11.01
C ILE A 589 -9.63 12.51 -10.29
N SER A 590 -10.64 11.71 -10.59
CA SER A 590 -10.76 10.33 -10.12
C SER A 590 -11.26 9.48 -11.28
N GLY A 591 -10.41 8.59 -11.77
CA GLY A 591 -10.67 7.81 -12.98
C GLY A 591 -10.91 8.70 -14.20
N GLU A 592 -12.14 8.63 -14.76
CA GLU A 592 -12.55 9.42 -15.93
C GLU A 592 -13.31 10.71 -15.56
N TYR A 593 -13.36 11.06 -14.26
CA TYR A 593 -14.14 12.19 -13.79
C TYR A 593 -13.30 13.35 -13.31
N LEU A 594 -13.79 14.57 -13.57
CA LEU A 594 -13.26 15.79 -13.02
C LEU A 594 -14.25 16.38 -12.02
N TYR A 595 -13.73 16.76 -10.87
CA TYR A 595 -14.48 17.44 -9.81
C TYR A 595 -13.83 18.78 -9.49
N LYS A 596 -14.68 19.79 -9.24
CA LYS A 596 -14.27 20.97 -8.49
C LYS A 596 -14.41 20.65 -7.02
N VAL A 597 -13.38 20.92 -6.25
CA VAL A 597 -13.37 20.73 -4.79
C VAL A 597 -13.94 22.00 -4.16
N GLU A 598 -15.00 21.87 -3.41
CA GLU A 598 -15.65 22.93 -2.65
C GLU A 598 -15.30 22.79 -1.15
N ASN A 599 -15.80 23.68 -0.29
CA ASN A 599 -15.54 23.65 1.15
C ASN A 599 -15.80 22.25 1.74
N ASP A 600 -15.02 21.87 2.76
CA ASP A 600 -15.05 20.57 3.43
C ASP A 600 -14.84 19.37 2.48
N PHE A 601 -14.04 19.58 1.43
CA PHE A 601 -13.76 18.59 0.38
C PHE A 601 -14.98 18.03 -0.34
N ASN A 602 -16.07 18.79 -0.39
CA ASN A 602 -17.24 18.40 -1.18
C ASN A 602 -16.90 18.40 -2.68
N LEU A 603 -17.20 17.30 -3.34
CA LEU A 603 -16.89 17.11 -4.76
C LEU A 603 -18.06 17.47 -5.65
N LYS A 604 -17.86 18.47 -6.50
CA LYS A 604 -18.82 18.85 -7.53
C LYS A 604 -18.32 18.43 -8.90
N LYS A 605 -18.95 17.41 -9.46
CA LYS A 605 -18.62 16.93 -10.81
C LYS A 605 -18.82 18.03 -11.85
N ILE A 606 -17.83 18.22 -12.70
CA ILE A 606 -17.85 19.21 -13.79
C ILE A 606 -17.46 18.55 -15.12
N ASN A 607 -17.90 19.16 -16.22
CA ASN A 607 -17.58 18.73 -17.58
C ASN A 607 -16.68 19.78 -18.22
N ASP A 608 -15.38 19.72 -17.94
CA ASP A 608 -14.33 20.53 -18.54
C ASP A 608 -13.24 19.59 -19.04
N LEU A 609 -13.31 19.27 -20.33
CA LEU A 609 -12.41 18.30 -20.96
C LEU A 609 -10.97 18.83 -21.05
N ASP A 610 -10.81 20.14 -21.27
CA ASP A 610 -9.49 20.74 -21.41
C ASP A 610 -8.75 20.68 -20.06
N ARG A 611 -9.43 21.05 -18.97
CA ARG A 611 -8.88 20.96 -17.62
C ARG A 611 -8.60 19.51 -17.21
N TYR A 612 -9.51 18.59 -17.52
CA TYR A 612 -9.28 17.17 -17.28
C TYR A 612 -8.02 16.65 -17.99
N ASN A 613 -7.86 16.96 -19.28
CA ASN A 613 -6.72 16.53 -20.06
C ASN A 613 -5.39 17.13 -19.55
N GLU A 614 -5.40 18.37 -19.11
CA GLU A 614 -4.25 19.02 -18.49
C GLU A 614 -3.82 18.29 -17.22
N LEU A 615 -4.74 18.07 -16.29
CA LEU A 615 -4.45 17.37 -15.02
C LEU A 615 -4.04 15.92 -15.25
N LYS A 616 -4.69 15.25 -16.20
CA LYS A 616 -4.35 13.88 -16.56
C LYS A 616 -2.93 13.78 -17.13
N ARG A 617 -2.50 14.72 -17.96
CA ARG A 617 -1.13 14.78 -18.48
C ARG A 617 -0.12 14.97 -17.34
N ARG A 618 -0.41 15.87 -16.38
CA ARG A 618 0.44 16.07 -15.18
C ARG A 618 0.59 14.78 -14.38
N LEU A 619 -0.51 14.08 -14.13
CA LEU A 619 -0.48 12.78 -13.43
C LEU A 619 0.27 11.71 -14.21
N ASP A 620 0.04 11.61 -15.53
CA ASP A 620 0.67 10.57 -16.36
C ASP A 620 2.19 10.71 -16.40
N VAL A 621 2.69 11.95 -16.51
CA VAL A 621 4.13 12.19 -16.53
C VAL A 621 4.75 11.96 -15.15
N PHE A 622 4.06 12.34 -14.07
CA PHE A 622 4.50 12.00 -12.72
C PHE A 622 4.64 10.49 -12.51
N ASN A 623 3.61 9.73 -12.86
CA ASN A 623 3.62 8.28 -12.74
C ASN A 623 4.71 7.63 -13.62
N LYS A 624 4.91 8.14 -14.82
CA LYS A 624 5.91 7.63 -15.75
C LYS A 624 7.33 7.80 -15.20
N ILE A 625 7.66 9.00 -14.75
CA ILE A 625 8.98 9.30 -14.18
C ILE A 625 9.20 8.57 -12.85
N SER A 626 8.19 8.54 -11.97
CA SER A 626 8.26 7.81 -10.69
C SER A 626 8.52 6.31 -10.89
N GLN A 627 7.85 5.69 -11.84
CA GLN A 627 8.07 4.28 -12.17
C GLN A 627 9.46 4.04 -12.74
N TYR A 628 9.87 4.83 -13.73
CA TYR A 628 11.20 4.72 -14.34
C TYR A 628 12.31 4.84 -13.31
N THR A 629 12.30 5.90 -12.51
CA THR A 629 13.37 6.15 -11.53
C THR A 629 13.44 5.09 -10.45
N SER A 630 12.29 4.53 -10.06
CA SER A 630 12.23 3.45 -9.06
C SER A 630 12.67 2.10 -9.61
N LEU A 631 12.26 1.74 -10.83
CA LEU A 631 12.57 0.44 -11.43
C LEU A 631 14.02 0.37 -11.92
N GLU A 632 14.49 1.44 -12.55
CA GLU A 632 15.81 1.48 -13.20
C GLU A 632 16.91 2.05 -12.27
N ASN A 633 16.59 2.36 -11.01
CA ASN A 633 17.54 2.88 -10.02
C ASN A 633 18.14 4.25 -10.37
N TYR A 634 17.31 5.16 -10.92
CA TYR A 634 17.68 6.52 -11.29
C TYR A 634 17.10 7.60 -10.35
N ILE A 635 16.94 7.30 -9.05
CA ILE A 635 16.49 8.28 -8.06
C ILE A 635 17.64 9.23 -7.71
N ILE A 636 18.81 8.69 -7.36
CA ILE A 636 20.01 9.47 -6.97
C ILE A 636 21.28 8.83 -7.52
N PRO A 637 22.25 9.62 -8.03
CA PRO A 637 23.56 9.13 -8.40
C PRO A 637 24.28 8.45 -7.23
N ILE A 638 25.09 7.44 -7.53
CA ILE A 638 25.80 6.68 -6.49
C ILE A 638 26.81 7.54 -5.73
N GLU A 639 27.44 8.50 -6.40
CA GLU A 639 28.40 9.42 -5.78
C GLU A 639 27.72 10.33 -4.76
N ASP A 640 26.55 10.89 -5.10
CA ASP A 640 25.79 11.75 -4.20
C ASP A 640 25.23 10.95 -3.01
N TYR A 641 24.77 9.70 -3.27
CA TYR A 641 24.35 8.77 -2.23
C TYR A 641 25.46 8.47 -1.24
N CYS A 642 26.65 8.09 -1.74
CA CYS A 642 27.80 7.80 -0.92
C CYS A 642 28.30 9.03 -0.14
N LYS A 643 28.36 10.20 -0.80
CA LYS A 643 28.74 11.47 -0.15
C LYS A 643 27.80 11.80 1.02
N THR A 644 26.51 11.65 0.80
CA THR A 644 25.46 11.93 1.79
C THR A 644 25.56 11.04 3.01
N LEU A 645 25.74 9.74 2.80
CA LEU A 645 25.76 8.75 3.89
C LEU A 645 27.18 8.51 4.43
N ASN A 646 28.14 9.37 4.08
CA ASN A 646 29.54 9.24 4.48
C ASN A 646 30.12 7.84 4.21
N MET A 647 29.78 7.29 3.05
CA MET A 647 30.22 5.97 2.60
C MET A 647 31.30 6.07 1.55
N GLY A 648 32.19 5.08 1.51
CA GLY A 648 33.15 4.90 0.42
C GLY A 648 32.54 4.07 -0.70
N LEU A 649 32.67 4.51 -1.94
CA LEU A 649 32.38 3.67 -3.10
C LEU A 649 33.57 2.71 -3.34
N VAL A 650 33.42 1.46 -2.86
CA VAL A 650 34.45 0.43 -3.05
C VAL A 650 34.50 -0.03 -4.51
N LYS A 651 33.34 -0.30 -5.10
CA LYS A 651 33.22 -0.71 -6.50
C LYS A 651 31.82 -0.37 -7.02
N SER A 652 31.74 0.36 -8.14
CA SER A 652 30.49 0.47 -8.92
C SER A 652 30.40 -0.71 -9.89
N LEU A 653 29.20 -1.28 -9.98
CA LEU A 653 28.83 -2.37 -10.87
C LEU A 653 27.58 -1.99 -11.67
N GLU A 654 27.37 -0.69 -11.83
CA GLU A 654 26.22 -0.17 -12.58
C GLU A 654 26.38 -0.43 -14.06
N HIS A 655 25.30 -0.82 -14.70
CA HIS A 655 25.17 -0.95 -16.15
C HIS A 655 26.21 -1.88 -16.82
N LEU A 656 26.65 -2.95 -16.12
CA LEU A 656 27.61 -3.90 -16.68
C LEU A 656 27.07 -4.69 -17.89
N GLY A 657 25.75 -4.55 -18.18
CA GLY A 657 25.11 -5.20 -19.32
C GLY A 657 24.93 -6.71 -19.17
N ASP A 658 24.79 -7.38 -20.31
CA ASP A 658 24.58 -8.82 -20.33
C ASP A 658 25.89 -9.58 -20.19
N MET A 659 25.91 -10.62 -19.36
CA MET A 659 27.06 -11.46 -19.12
C MET A 659 26.75 -12.93 -19.38
N VAL A 660 27.72 -13.65 -19.92
CA VAL A 660 27.65 -15.11 -20.07
C VAL A 660 28.49 -15.74 -18.97
N VAL A 661 27.88 -16.53 -18.13
CA VAL A 661 28.59 -17.31 -17.11
C VAL A 661 29.13 -18.56 -17.77
N GLY A 662 30.44 -18.64 -17.90
CA GLY A 662 31.14 -19.82 -18.41
C GLY A 662 31.03 -21.04 -17.47
N PRO A 663 31.63 -22.17 -17.83
CA PRO A 663 31.38 -23.44 -17.12
C PRO A 663 31.95 -23.52 -15.69
N THR A 664 32.65 -22.51 -15.19
CA THR A 664 33.26 -22.56 -13.86
C THR A 664 32.97 -21.36 -12.98
N ARG A 665 33.45 -20.19 -13.38
CA ARG A 665 33.45 -19.00 -12.54
C ARG A 665 33.47 -17.72 -13.41
N LEU A 666 32.66 -16.74 -13.01
CA LEU A 666 32.73 -15.39 -13.57
C LEU A 666 33.05 -14.41 -12.42
N GLU A 667 34.20 -13.75 -12.51
CA GLU A 667 34.55 -12.67 -11.55
C GLU A 667 33.62 -11.48 -11.76
N ILE A 668 32.97 -11.05 -10.67
CA ILE A 668 32.16 -9.83 -10.61
C ILE A 668 33.00 -8.68 -10.05
N VAL A 669 33.69 -8.97 -8.95
CA VAL A 669 34.58 -8.02 -8.27
C VAL A 669 35.91 -8.71 -8.10
N GLU A 670 36.94 -8.19 -8.79
CA GLU A 670 38.32 -8.58 -8.52
C GLU A 670 38.74 -8.13 -7.12
N PRO A 671 39.75 -8.77 -6.50
CA PRO A 671 40.16 -8.40 -5.17
C PRO A 671 40.43 -6.90 -4.99
N VAL A 672 39.62 -6.26 -4.12
CA VAL A 672 39.70 -4.83 -3.80
C VAL A 672 40.03 -4.64 -2.32
N ASP A 673 40.91 -3.70 -2.00
CA ASP A 673 41.31 -3.39 -0.62
C ASP A 673 40.16 -2.72 0.13
N ILE A 674 39.74 -3.35 1.24
CA ILE A 674 38.65 -2.87 2.10
C ILE A 674 39.13 -2.63 3.54
N SER A 675 40.45 -2.48 3.74
CA SER A 675 41.07 -2.42 5.07
C SER A 675 40.62 -1.22 5.91
N ASP A 676 40.21 -0.14 5.27
CA ASP A 676 39.84 1.11 5.94
C ASP A 676 38.38 1.10 6.46
N TYR A 677 37.54 0.12 6.01
CA TYR A 677 36.17 0.06 6.38
C TYR A 677 35.91 -0.85 7.59
N GLN A 678 34.83 -0.57 8.33
CA GLN A 678 34.34 -1.42 9.42
C GLN A 678 33.41 -2.51 8.89
N TYR A 679 32.56 -2.17 7.93
CA TYR A 679 31.74 -3.13 7.19
C TYR A 679 31.55 -2.67 5.75
N ILE A 680 31.18 -3.59 4.90
CA ILE A 680 30.77 -3.31 3.52
C ILE A 680 29.32 -3.68 3.31
N ILE A 681 28.67 -2.98 2.37
CA ILE A 681 27.36 -3.32 1.85
C ILE A 681 27.55 -3.92 0.46
N VAL A 682 27.06 -5.14 0.31
CA VAL A 682 26.98 -5.82 -0.98
C VAL A 682 25.57 -5.63 -1.50
N ASP A 683 25.39 -4.75 -2.50
CA ASP A 683 24.13 -4.52 -3.20
C ASP A 683 24.28 -4.97 -4.65
N LEU A 684 23.67 -6.10 -5.00
CA LEU A 684 23.76 -6.70 -6.33
C LEU A 684 22.40 -7.13 -6.83
N SER A 685 22.08 -6.81 -8.07
CA SER A 685 20.87 -7.28 -8.73
C SER A 685 21.14 -7.70 -10.18
N PHE A 686 20.45 -8.73 -10.65
CA PHE A 686 20.52 -9.22 -12.00
C PHE A 686 19.35 -10.16 -12.30
N GLU A 687 19.05 -10.35 -13.58
CA GLU A 687 18.15 -11.41 -14.03
C GLU A 687 18.95 -12.63 -14.45
N CYS A 688 18.53 -13.80 -14.03
CA CYS A 688 19.11 -15.07 -14.47
C CYS A 688 18.10 -15.81 -15.35
N LYS A 689 18.43 -15.93 -16.64
CA LYS A 689 17.62 -16.67 -17.61
C LYS A 689 18.28 -18.00 -17.87
N LYS A 690 17.93 -19.04 -17.17
CA LYS A 690 17.99 -20.46 -17.55
C LYS A 690 17.98 -21.51 -16.47
N ASP A 691 17.79 -22.78 -16.92
CA ASP A 691 17.90 -24.06 -16.19
C ASP A 691 19.35 -24.33 -15.71
N GLY A 692 19.84 -23.59 -14.72
CA GLY A 692 21.17 -23.78 -14.18
C GLY A 692 21.23 -23.44 -12.70
N TYR A 693 22.07 -24.15 -11.94
CA TYR A 693 22.32 -23.87 -10.53
C TYR A 693 23.53 -22.97 -10.39
N PHE A 694 23.29 -21.70 -10.06
CA PHE A 694 24.33 -20.70 -9.82
C PHE A 694 24.38 -20.33 -8.34
N MET A 695 25.59 -20.00 -7.88
CA MET A 695 25.81 -19.39 -6.58
C MET A 695 26.53 -18.06 -6.76
N ILE A 696 26.04 -17.03 -6.11
CA ILE A 696 26.87 -15.83 -5.89
C ILE A 696 27.73 -16.10 -4.66
N VAL A 697 29.01 -15.88 -4.82
CA VAL A 697 30.01 -16.09 -3.76
C VAL A 697 30.76 -14.80 -3.55
N TYR A 698 30.94 -14.45 -2.29
CA TYR A 698 31.92 -13.42 -1.93
C TYR A 698 32.77 -13.89 -0.77
N GLU A 699 34.00 -13.39 -0.76
CA GLU A 699 34.97 -13.75 0.25
C GLU A 699 35.87 -12.57 0.63
N MET A 700 36.39 -12.61 1.86
CA MET A 700 37.46 -11.75 2.33
C MET A 700 38.71 -12.57 2.53
N VAL A 701 39.84 -12.04 2.09
CA VAL A 701 41.16 -12.64 2.26
C VAL A 701 42.12 -11.62 2.82
N ASP A 702 43.05 -12.06 3.65
CA ASP A 702 44.12 -11.19 4.12
C ASP A 702 45.31 -11.11 3.11
N GLU A 703 46.27 -10.27 3.38
CA GLU A 703 47.44 -10.06 2.53
C GLU A 703 48.27 -11.33 2.28
N THR A 704 48.13 -12.33 3.14
CA THR A 704 48.79 -13.65 2.98
C THR A 704 47.97 -14.63 2.13
N GLY A 705 46.79 -14.23 1.70
CA GLY A 705 45.83 -15.09 0.97
C GLY A 705 45.01 -16.01 1.89
N LYS A 706 45.06 -15.82 3.20
CA LYS A 706 44.23 -16.56 4.13
C LYS A 706 42.82 -16.05 4.07
N ARG A 707 41.85 -16.96 3.85
CA ARG A 707 40.43 -16.65 3.83
C ARG A 707 39.94 -16.30 5.23
N LEU A 708 39.37 -15.10 5.40
CA LEU A 708 38.80 -14.57 6.63
C LEU A 708 37.29 -14.80 6.67
N LEU A 709 36.62 -14.58 5.55
CA LEU A 709 35.17 -14.77 5.39
C LEU A 709 34.87 -15.48 4.08
N PHE A 710 33.83 -16.29 4.08
CA PHE A 710 33.27 -16.92 2.90
C PHE A 710 31.75 -16.98 3.04
N ARG A 711 31.02 -16.48 2.04
CA ARG A 711 29.57 -16.55 1.95
C ARG A 711 29.19 -16.98 0.54
N ASN A 712 28.14 -17.77 0.45
CA ASN A 712 27.54 -18.14 -0.80
C ASN A 712 26.01 -18.11 -0.71
N TYR A 713 25.38 -17.68 -1.76
CA TYR A 713 23.93 -17.60 -1.89
C TYR A 713 23.51 -18.26 -3.19
N GLU A 714 22.50 -19.12 -3.09
CA GLU A 714 21.93 -19.77 -4.26
C GLU A 714 21.15 -18.77 -5.09
N VAL A 715 21.47 -18.68 -6.38
CA VAL A 715 20.71 -17.93 -7.37
C VAL A 715 19.72 -18.91 -7.98
N LYS A 716 18.46 -18.78 -7.59
CA LYS A 716 17.36 -19.55 -8.18
C LYS A 716 16.92 -18.90 -9.48
N ASP A 717 16.37 -19.73 -10.37
CA ASP A 717 15.71 -19.26 -11.58
C ASP A 717 14.59 -18.28 -11.21
N ARG A 718 14.86 -16.99 -11.40
CA ARG A 718 13.98 -15.87 -11.11
C ARG A 718 14.14 -14.80 -12.17
N GLU A 719 13.08 -14.03 -12.40
CA GLU A 719 13.13 -12.88 -13.29
C GLU A 719 14.12 -11.83 -12.79
N LEU A 720 14.14 -11.53 -11.48
CA LEU A 720 15.12 -10.64 -10.85
C LEU A 720 15.66 -11.25 -9.56
N TYR A 721 16.97 -11.25 -9.39
CA TYR A 721 17.66 -11.62 -8.15
C TYR A 721 18.28 -10.35 -7.53
N TRP A 722 17.98 -10.10 -6.25
CA TRP A 722 18.55 -9.01 -5.49
C TRP A 722 19.16 -9.50 -4.19
N LEU A 723 20.46 -9.17 -3.98
CA LEU A 723 21.22 -9.45 -2.78
C LEU A 723 21.63 -8.13 -2.15
N TYR A 724 21.13 -7.87 -0.93
CA TYR A 724 21.53 -6.72 -0.13
C TYR A 724 22.00 -7.22 1.23
N GLN A 725 23.31 -7.04 1.53
CA GLN A 725 23.92 -7.63 2.71
C GLN A 725 24.90 -6.66 3.36
N TYR A 726 24.79 -6.51 4.68
CA TYR A 726 25.83 -5.92 5.53
C TYR A 726 26.84 -6.99 5.91
N VAL A 727 28.12 -6.75 5.64
CA VAL A 727 29.18 -7.69 5.87
C VAL A 727 30.28 -7.02 6.70
N PRO A 728 30.44 -7.39 7.99
CA PRO A 728 31.55 -6.90 8.79
C PRO A 728 32.90 -7.20 8.15
N VAL A 729 33.81 -6.24 8.18
CA VAL A 729 35.17 -6.44 7.66
C VAL A 729 36.01 -7.19 8.68
N GLU A 730 36.28 -8.46 8.38
CA GLU A 730 37.16 -9.29 9.20
C GLU A 730 38.63 -8.85 9.02
N LYS A 731 39.32 -8.60 10.11
CA LYS A 731 40.71 -8.20 10.07
C LYS A 731 41.64 -9.41 10.18
N GLY A 732 42.58 -9.50 9.27
CA GLY A 732 43.62 -10.55 9.22
C GLY A 732 45.04 -9.99 9.40
N SER A 733 46.00 -10.64 8.79
CA SER A 733 47.40 -10.16 8.73
C SER A 733 47.57 -9.15 7.60
N GLY A 734 47.83 -7.89 7.91
CA GLY A 734 47.99 -6.84 6.93
C GLY A 734 46.67 -6.35 6.35
N LYS A 735 46.66 -6.13 5.04
CA LYS A 735 45.46 -5.66 4.34
C LYS A 735 44.40 -6.74 4.20
N THR A 736 43.15 -6.29 4.14
CA THR A 736 41.98 -7.16 3.86
C THR A 736 41.43 -6.84 2.49
N TYR A 737 41.20 -7.86 1.67
CA TYR A 737 40.69 -7.75 0.33
C TYR A 737 39.34 -8.44 0.23
N PHE A 738 38.41 -7.82 -0.49
CA PHE A 738 37.11 -8.39 -0.85
C PHE A 738 37.08 -8.75 -2.32
N ASN A 739 36.51 -9.90 -2.64
CA ASN A 739 36.17 -10.29 -4.00
C ASN A 739 34.82 -11.01 -4.08
N ALA A 740 34.15 -10.90 -5.23
CA ALA A 740 32.88 -11.56 -5.50
C ALA A 740 32.86 -12.17 -6.89
N TYR A 741 32.20 -13.33 -7.02
CA TYR A 741 32.07 -14.04 -8.27
C TYR A 741 30.79 -14.87 -8.34
N LEU A 742 30.34 -15.16 -9.56
CA LEU A 742 29.32 -16.16 -9.82
C LEU A 742 29.98 -17.51 -10.07
N TYR A 743 29.54 -18.50 -9.33
CA TYR A 743 30.00 -19.87 -9.48
C TYR A 743 28.89 -20.72 -10.12
N ASN A 744 29.23 -21.39 -11.21
CA ASN A 744 28.33 -22.26 -11.94
C ASN A 744 28.50 -23.71 -11.42
N VAL A 745 27.49 -24.21 -10.75
CA VAL A 745 27.57 -25.52 -10.08
C VAL A 745 27.35 -26.68 -11.06
N GLU A 746 26.61 -26.46 -12.15
CA GLU A 746 26.19 -27.51 -13.09
C GLU A 746 26.94 -27.49 -14.42
N GLU A 747 27.92 -26.59 -14.57
CA GLU A 747 28.69 -26.39 -15.82
C GLU A 747 27.83 -26.06 -17.06
N ALA A 748 26.59 -25.61 -16.85
CA ALA A 748 25.68 -25.19 -17.90
C ALA A 748 25.98 -23.76 -18.37
N GLU A 749 25.71 -23.42 -19.63
CA GLU A 749 25.76 -22.00 -20.04
C GLU A 749 24.62 -21.23 -19.41
N GLY A 750 24.95 -20.18 -18.64
CA GLY A 750 24.01 -19.24 -18.03
C GLY A 750 24.12 -17.85 -18.63
N HIS A 751 22.98 -17.24 -18.88
CA HIS A 751 22.89 -15.84 -19.31
C HIS A 751 22.38 -15.00 -18.14
N ILE A 752 23.15 -13.98 -17.78
CA ILE A 752 22.78 -12.96 -16.80
C ILE A 752 22.58 -11.66 -17.54
N THR A 753 21.45 -11.07 -17.33
CA THR A 753 21.06 -9.79 -17.95
C THR A 753 20.78 -8.74 -16.89
N GLY A 754 20.98 -7.45 -17.23
CA GLY A 754 20.67 -6.35 -16.37
C GLY A 754 21.47 -6.36 -15.05
N PHE A 755 22.74 -6.81 -15.08
CA PHE A 755 23.56 -6.80 -13.87
C PHE A 755 23.82 -5.36 -13.42
N ASN A 756 23.47 -5.09 -12.18
CA ASN A 756 23.56 -3.77 -11.60
C ASN A 756 23.87 -3.87 -10.10
N GLY A 757 24.62 -2.93 -9.56
CA GLY A 757 24.90 -2.92 -8.12
C GLY A 757 26.08 -2.09 -7.73
N ALA A 758 26.46 -2.21 -6.45
CA ALA A 758 27.63 -1.57 -5.88
C ALA A 758 28.15 -2.33 -4.66
N ILE A 759 29.43 -2.19 -4.42
CA ILE A 759 30.04 -2.50 -3.12
C ILE A 759 30.36 -1.18 -2.46
N LEU A 760 29.73 -0.93 -1.33
CA LEU A 760 29.90 0.29 -0.54
C LEU A 760 30.61 -0.05 0.77
N GLY A 761 31.44 0.85 1.26
CA GLY A 761 32.15 0.69 2.52
C GLY A 761 31.74 1.74 3.54
N ASN A 762 31.48 1.34 4.78
CA ASN A 762 31.30 2.27 5.89
C ASN A 762 32.57 2.33 6.72
N TYR A 763 33.07 3.57 6.96
CA TYR A 763 34.29 3.84 7.65
C TYR A 763 34.24 3.60 9.16
#